data_b686264afae01aac3ee84ced1ecb63da
#
_entry.id   b686264afae01aac3ee84ced1ecb63da
#
_cell.length_a   1.000
_cell.length_b   1.000
_cell.length_c   1.000
_cell.angle_alpha   90.00
_cell.angle_beta   90.00
_cell.angle_gamma   90.00
#
_symmetry.space_group_name_H-M   'P 1'
#
loop_
_entity.id
_entity.type
_entity.pdbx_description
1 polymer ?
#
loop_
_entity_poly.entity_id
_entity_poly.type
_entity_poly.pdbx_seq_one_letter_code
_entity_poly.pdbx_strand_id
1 'polypeptide(L)'
;FFSHTTPHISQSITLANAQPLKVTMGEDTQTLDEVVVTALGIKREQKALSYNVQQVKGEALTAVKDANFINSLAGKVAGVQISSGATGAGGATRVVMRGMKSLTKNNNALYVIDGVPMFNTGSSGGDGQYGSMGGSDAVADLNPDDIESISMMTGPSAAALYGSAAANGVVLVNTKKGKKEKISLTVSNSTTFSKAYIMPEMQNRYGTSSGLFSWGDLTDKRYDPKDFFNTGSNIINSITLSTGSDKNQTYFSASTTNSDGILPNNSYNRYNFTARNTTNFLNDKLTLDIGAQYIIQNNTNMVSQGQYYNPLPALYLFPRGDNFDEIRLYERYDTNYGFMKQYWPYGDGGLSLQNPYWTQNRIRRTSDKKRYMLNASLKWKVTDWLNITGRVNLDNSDYRNKTEKYASTLATFCSVNGGFEDAMRQERSLYTDLMATVDKTFGDFRLNTNIGMSLYHTSMQTIGFAGDLIIPNFFALNNINYAANYKPLPDGYDDEVQSIFANVELGWRSQLYLTLTGRNDWDSKLAFSNQSSYFYPSVGLSAVLTEMFTLPKIISYAKVRGSYTVVASSFDRYLTNPGYEYNSQTHNWANPTVYPMDNLKPEKTKSWEIGLNLKFWENRFNLDATYYRSNTLNQTFKVDIPSSSGYNKAIVQTGNVQNQGIELALGFTDEWAGFRWASNATFTLNRNKVKRLAGGSTNPVTGELIDMPNMPVGW
;
A
#
# COMPACT_ATOMS: atom_id res chain seq x y z
N PHE A 1 16.95 41.86 -18.89
CA PHE A 1 16.58 40.95 -17.82
C PHE A 1 15.31 40.23 -18.25
N PHE A 2 15.44 39.04 -18.83
CA PHE A 2 14.31 38.14 -19.05
C PHE A 2 14.60 36.82 -18.36
N SER A 3 13.86 36.56 -17.31
CA SER A 3 13.76 35.25 -16.69
C SER A 3 12.60 34.51 -17.37
N HIS A 4 12.88 33.82 -18.46
CA HIS A 4 11.96 32.82 -19.02
C HIS A 4 12.67 31.49 -19.10
N THR A 5 12.08 30.49 -18.45
CA THR A 5 12.55 29.10 -18.31
C THR A 5 12.16 28.20 -19.47
N THR A 6 11.77 28.74 -20.64
CA THR A 6 11.52 27.96 -21.84
C THR A 6 12.82 27.82 -22.64
N PRO A 7 13.25 26.58 -23.00
CA PRO A 7 14.38 26.38 -23.87
C PRO A 7 14.07 26.97 -25.26
N HIS A 8 15.01 27.72 -25.82
CA HIS A 8 14.92 28.28 -27.15
C HIS A 8 15.90 27.59 -28.09
N ILE A 9 15.51 27.46 -29.36
CA ILE A 9 16.36 26.90 -30.41
C ILE A 9 17.56 27.85 -30.63
N SER A 10 18.78 27.31 -30.56
CA SER A 10 19.99 28.06 -30.86
C SER A 10 20.02 28.47 -32.34
N GLN A 11 20.07 29.77 -32.64
CA GLN A 11 20.22 30.26 -34.00
C GLN A 11 21.59 30.96 -34.14
N SER A 12 22.36 30.55 -35.12
CA SER A 12 23.59 31.22 -35.51
C SER A 12 23.30 32.13 -36.69
N ILE A 13 23.51 33.45 -36.50
CA ILE A 13 23.30 34.43 -37.54
C ILE A 13 24.62 35.11 -37.82
N THR A 14 25.08 35.07 -39.07
CA THR A 14 26.27 35.80 -39.51
C THR A 14 25.84 37.22 -39.88
N LEU A 15 26.40 38.24 -39.16
CA LEU A 15 26.13 39.65 -39.46
C LEU A 15 26.81 40.05 -40.77
N ALA A 16 26.02 40.38 -41.79
CA ALA A 16 26.53 40.85 -43.09
C ALA A 16 26.62 42.39 -43.19
N ASN A 17 25.97 43.15 -42.33
CA ASN A 17 25.99 44.61 -42.29
C ASN A 17 25.57 45.17 -40.91
N ALA A 18 25.65 46.50 -40.71
CA ALA A 18 25.37 47.17 -39.42
C ALA A 18 23.89 47.57 -39.23
N GLN A 19 22.94 46.89 -39.90
CA GLN A 19 21.52 47.16 -39.67
C GLN A 19 20.96 46.44 -38.43
N PRO A 20 19.92 46.99 -37.77
CA PRO A 20 19.27 46.36 -36.63
C PRO A 20 18.72 44.98 -37.02
N LEU A 21 19.18 43.93 -36.34
CA LEU A 21 18.75 42.56 -36.55
C LEU A 21 17.57 42.26 -35.64
N LYS A 22 16.41 41.91 -36.22
CA LYS A 22 15.27 41.38 -35.48
C LYS A 22 15.36 39.85 -35.47
N VAL A 23 15.78 39.28 -34.35
CA VAL A 23 15.85 37.85 -34.15
C VAL A 23 14.53 37.37 -33.50
N THR A 24 13.75 36.60 -34.21
CA THR A 24 12.59 35.89 -33.64
C THR A 24 13.08 34.52 -33.19
N MET A 25 13.23 34.34 -31.91
CA MET A 25 13.58 33.03 -31.34
C MET A 25 12.34 32.12 -31.41
N GLY A 26 12.49 30.99 -32.09
CA GLY A 26 11.47 29.91 -32.02
C GLY A 26 11.58 29.20 -30.67
N GLU A 27 10.46 28.88 -30.08
CA GLU A 27 10.43 27.98 -28.91
C GLU A 27 11.00 26.63 -29.33
N ASP A 28 11.88 26.07 -28.53
CA ASP A 28 12.35 24.71 -28.69
C ASP A 28 11.21 23.76 -28.28
N THR A 29 10.45 23.31 -29.27
CA THR A 29 9.41 22.30 -29.10
C THR A 29 9.99 20.89 -28.99
N GLN A 30 11.32 20.71 -28.97
CA GLN A 30 11.88 19.45 -28.54
C GLN A 30 11.39 19.20 -27.10
N THR A 31 10.49 18.26 -26.97
CA THR A 31 10.10 17.71 -25.68
C THR A 31 11.40 17.35 -24.96
N LEU A 32 11.75 18.09 -23.90
CA LEU A 32 12.71 17.62 -22.92
C LEU A 32 12.37 16.16 -22.68
N ASP A 33 13.31 15.26 -22.95
CA ASP A 33 13.10 13.82 -22.78
C ASP A 33 12.54 13.62 -21.35
N GLU A 34 11.25 13.33 -21.26
CA GLU A 34 10.55 13.19 -19.99
C GLU A 34 11.17 12.02 -19.25
N VAL A 35 11.92 12.34 -18.20
CA VAL A 35 12.65 11.37 -17.41
C VAL A 35 11.76 10.95 -16.26
N VAL A 36 11.47 9.67 -16.17
CA VAL A 36 10.73 9.08 -15.07
C VAL A 36 11.65 8.25 -14.18
N VAL A 37 11.38 8.27 -12.88
CA VAL A 37 12.05 7.39 -11.94
C VAL A 37 11.36 6.02 -12.03
N THR A 38 12.15 4.99 -12.31
CA THR A 38 11.70 3.61 -12.44
C THR A 38 12.21 2.74 -11.29
N ALA A 39 12.13 1.43 -11.44
CA ALA A 39 12.59 0.48 -10.44
C ALA A 39 14.04 0.76 -9.99
N LEU A 40 14.32 0.51 -8.70
CA LEU A 40 15.62 0.75 -8.03
C LEU A 40 16.05 2.23 -7.97
N GLY A 41 15.10 3.18 -8.22
CA GLY A 41 15.41 4.61 -8.26
C GLY A 41 16.14 5.07 -9.52
N ILE A 42 16.17 4.23 -10.57
CA ILE A 42 16.86 4.53 -11.82
C ILE A 42 16.05 5.53 -12.64
N LYS A 43 16.68 6.62 -13.05
CA LYS A 43 16.08 7.59 -13.97
C LYS A 43 16.18 7.07 -15.40
N ARG A 44 15.05 7.04 -16.12
CA ARG A 44 14.97 6.59 -17.52
C ARG A 44 14.16 7.54 -18.37
N GLU A 45 14.53 7.62 -19.63
CA GLU A 45 13.74 8.33 -20.64
C GLU A 45 12.41 7.58 -20.86
N GLN A 46 11.29 8.28 -20.80
CA GLN A 46 9.96 7.68 -20.97
C GLN A 46 9.83 6.95 -22.32
N LYS A 47 10.53 7.44 -23.37
CA LYS A 47 10.55 6.82 -24.70
C LYS A 47 11.17 5.43 -24.71
N ALA A 48 12.12 5.14 -23.83
CA ALA A 48 12.81 3.84 -23.74
C ALA A 48 11.98 2.77 -22.99
N LEU A 49 10.98 3.17 -22.20
CA LEU A 49 10.22 2.22 -21.38
C LEU A 49 9.33 1.30 -22.22
N SER A 50 9.48 0.00 -22.02
CA SER A 50 8.69 -1.07 -22.66
C SER A 50 7.42 -1.46 -21.90
N TYR A 51 7.14 -0.82 -20.76
CA TYR A 51 6.00 -1.07 -19.88
C TYR A 51 5.33 0.24 -19.42
N ASN A 52 4.13 0.13 -18.84
CA ASN A 52 3.36 1.28 -18.41
C ASN A 52 3.89 1.86 -17.09
N VAL A 53 4.23 3.14 -17.09
CA VAL A 53 4.55 3.93 -15.89
C VAL A 53 3.75 5.21 -15.93
N GLN A 54 2.94 5.45 -14.93
CA GLN A 54 2.19 6.69 -14.78
C GLN A 54 2.74 7.45 -13.58
N GLN A 55 3.11 8.71 -13.78
CA GLN A 55 3.69 9.55 -12.75
C GLN A 55 2.70 10.63 -12.29
N VAL A 56 2.59 10.80 -10.98
CA VAL A 56 1.84 11.87 -10.33
C VAL A 56 2.83 12.75 -9.57
N LYS A 57 2.84 14.05 -9.84
CA LYS A 57 3.69 15.02 -9.15
C LYS A 57 3.20 15.26 -7.72
N GLY A 58 4.10 15.57 -6.80
CA GLY A 58 3.79 15.83 -5.40
C GLY A 58 2.76 16.96 -5.19
N GLU A 59 2.76 17.98 -6.04
CA GLU A 59 1.79 19.07 -6.00
C GLU A 59 0.35 18.60 -6.13
N ALA A 60 0.09 17.56 -6.95
CA ALA A 60 -1.24 16.98 -7.10
C ALA A 60 -1.72 16.21 -5.86
N LEU A 61 -0.80 15.81 -4.97
CA LEU A 61 -1.12 15.15 -3.69
C LEU A 61 -1.41 16.17 -2.59
N THR A 62 -0.76 17.32 -2.66
CA THR A 62 -0.84 18.37 -1.64
C THR A 62 -1.97 19.36 -1.89
N ALA A 63 -2.59 19.34 -3.07
CA ALA A 63 -3.75 20.17 -3.41
C ALA A 63 -4.96 19.89 -2.48
N VAL A 64 -5.20 18.61 -2.17
CA VAL A 64 -6.19 18.17 -1.17
C VAL A 64 -5.52 17.06 -0.37
N LYS A 65 -5.09 17.39 0.86
CA LYS A 65 -4.36 16.45 1.71
C LYS A 65 -5.33 15.53 2.44
N ASP A 66 -4.99 14.26 2.50
CA ASP A 66 -5.65 13.24 3.31
C ASP A 66 -4.67 12.72 4.37
N ALA A 67 -5.18 12.22 5.51
CA ALA A 67 -4.36 11.62 6.55
C ALA A 67 -3.54 10.41 6.01
N ASN A 68 -4.11 9.68 5.04
CA ASN A 68 -3.40 8.71 4.21
C ASN A 68 -3.34 9.24 2.77
N PHE A 69 -2.22 9.82 2.35
CA PHE A 69 -2.06 10.48 1.06
C PHE A 69 -2.33 9.58 -0.16
N ILE A 70 -2.30 8.25 0.02
CA ILE A 70 -2.64 7.30 -1.04
C ILE A 70 -4.09 7.49 -1.51
N ASN A 71 -5.00 7.90 -0.62
CA ASN A 71 -6.38 8.21 -1.00
C ASN A 71 -6.47 9.34 -2.03
N SER A 72 -5.55 10.30 -1.98
CA SER A 72 -5.46 11.41 -2.94
C SER A 72 -5.12 10.98 -4.37
N LEU A 73 -4.68 9.74 -4.58
CA LEU A 73 -4.38 9.16 -5.90
C LEU A 73 -5.60 8.53 -6.57
N ALA A 74 -6.71 8.35 -5.85
CA ALA A 74 -7.92 7.73 -6.38
C ALA A 74 -8.42 8.48 -7.63
N GLY A 75 -8.65 7.75 -8.72
CA GLY A 75 -9.09 8.30 -10.01
C GLY A 75 -8.02 9.03 -10.83
N LYS A 76 -6.79 9.20 -10.33
CA LYS A 76 -5.71 9.90 -11.05
C LYS A 76 -4.85 9.00 -11.92
N VAL A 77 -4.90 7.69 -11.69
CA VAL A 77 -4.04 6.70 -12.37
C VAL A 77 -4.90 5.58 -12.97
N ALA A 78 -4.71 5.28 -14.25
CA ALA A 78 -5.40 4.17 -14.92
C ALA A 78 -4.82 2.81 -14.47
N GLY A 79 -5.68 1.79 -14.35
CA GLY A 79 -5.28 0.44 -13.94
C GLY A 79 -5.14 0.23 -12.44
N VAL A 80 -5.44 1.25 -11.63
CA VAL A 80 -5.27 1.24 -10.18
C VAL A 80 -6.62 1.45 -9.47
N GLN A 81 -6.98 0.51 -8.63
CA GLN A 81 -8.14 0.62 -7.74
C GLN A 81 -7.63 0.96 -6.33
N ILE A 82 -8.03 2.11 -5.82
CA ILE A 82 -7.71 2.58 -4.48
C ILE A 82 -8.98 2.56 -3.66
N SER A 83 -8.98 1.79 -2.58
CA SER A 83 -10.11 1.67 -1.66
C SER A 83 -9.65 2.06 -0.27
N SER A 84 -10.16 3.18 0.23
CA SER A 84 -9.91 3.61 1.61
C SER A 84 -10.54 2.61 2.58
N GLY A 85 -9.84 2.32 3.65
CA GLY A 85 -10.36 1.49 4.73
C GLY A 85 -11.49 2.19 5.49
N ALA A 86 -12.46 1.41 5.98
CA ALA A 86 -13.56 1.93 6.81
C ALA A 86 -13.12 2.26 8.26
N THR A 87 -11.83 2.17 8.57
CA THR A 87 -11.29 2.28 9.93
C THR A 87 -11.14 3.71 10.43
N GLY A 88 -11.50 4.70 9.62
CA GLY A 88 -11.43 6.12 9.96
C GLY A 88 -10.16 6.80 9.47
N ALA A 89 -9.86 7.96 10.03
CA ALA A 89 -8.69 8.76 9.67
C ALA A 89 -7.40 7.97 9.91
N GLY A 90 -6.46 8.02 8.95
CA GLY A 90 -5.22 7.26 9.01
C GLY A 90 -5.37 5.74 8.78
N GLY A 91 -6.58 5.28 8.45
CA GLY A 91 -6.86 3.88 8.13
C GLY A 91 -6.07 3.38 6.92
N ALA A 92 -5.81 2.07 6.91
CA ALA A 92 -5.13 1.40 5.81
C ALA A 92 -5.90 1.55 4.50
N THR A 93 -5.19 1.81 3.43
CA THR A 93 -5.74 1.94 2.07
C THR A 93 -5.31 0.75 1.22
N ARG A 94 -6.26 0.10 0.60
CA ARG A 94 -5.98 -1.00 -0.31
C ARG A 94 -5.71 -0.47 -1.72
N VAL A 95 -4.55 -0.81 -2.26
CA VAL A 95 -4.14 -0.47 -3.63
C VAL A 95 -4.00 -1.74 -4.44
N VAL A 96 -4.93 -1.98 -5.35
CA VAL A 96 -4.94 -3.16 -6.22
C VAL A 96 -4.70 -2.71 -7.66
N MET A 97 -3.70 -3.29 -8.30
CA MET A 97 -3.36 -2.99 -9.69
C MET A 97 -3.72 -4.16 -10.60
N ARG A 98 -4.53 -3.86 -11.66
CA ARG A 98 -4.97 -4.84 -12.66
C ARG A 98 -5.71 -6.05 -12.07
N GLY A 99 -6.50 -5.81 -11.00
CA GLY A 99 -7.34 -6.82 -10.35
C GLY A 99 -6.61 -7.79 -9.42
N MET A 100 -7.39 -8.66 -8.79
CA MET A 100 -6.88 -9.66 -7.84
C MET A 100 -6.16 -10.78 -8.60
N LYS A 101 -4.96 -11.12 -8.18
CA LYS A 101 -4.12 -12.17 -8.80
C LYS A 101 -4.13 -13.46 -7.99
N SER A 102 -4.08 -13.35 -6.67
CA SER A 102 -4.15 -14.49 -5.77
C SER A 102 -5.48 -14.53 -5.03
N LEU A 103 -6.02 -15.73 -4.83
CA LEU A 103 -7.25 -15.99 -4.07
C LEU A 103 -6.97 -16.07 -2.56
N THR A 104 -5.75 -16.41 -2.17
CA THR A 104 -5.38 -16.69 -0.78
C THR A 104 -4.37 -15.71 -0.19
N LYS A 105 -3.62 -14.97 -1.04
CA LYS A 105 -2.59 -14.03 -0.60
C LYS A 105 -3.01 -12.57 -0.72
N ASN A 106 -2.24 -11.70 -0.10
CA ASN A 106 -2.40 -10.26 -0.24
C ASN A 106 -2.21 -9.82 -1.71
N ASN A 107 -3.15 -9.01 -2.21
CA ASN A 107 -3.14 -8.47 -3.57
C ASN A 107 -2.72 -6.99 -3.62
N ASN A 108 -2.27 -6.39 -2.51
CA ASN A 108 -1.83 -5.01 -2.47
C ASN A 108 -0.53 -4.82 -3.26
N ALA A 109 -0.39 -3.64 -3.86
CA ALA A 109 0.84 -3.23 -4.51
C ALA A 109 1.98 -3.06 -3.50
N LEU A 110 3.22 -3.29 -3.95
CA LEU A 110 4.42 -3.01 -3.17
C LEU A 110 4.66 -1.50 -3.12
N TYR A 111 4.91 -0.97 -1.94
CA TYR A 111 5.43 0.39 -1.78
C TYR A 111 6.95 0.39 -1.79
N VAL A 112 7.52 1.35 -2.49
CA VAL A 112 8.96 1.56 -2.59
C VAL A 112 9.27 3.01 -2.35
N ILE A 113 10.15 3.33 -1.39
CA ILE A 113 10.54 4.71 -1.08
C ILE A 113 11.99 4.91 -1.50
N ASP A 114 12.24 5.88 -2.36
CA ASP A 114 13.58 6.21 -2.90
C ASP A 114 14.34 4.99 -3.45
N GLY A 115 13.61 4.05 -4.04
CA GLY A 115 14.15 2.83 -4.63
C GLY A 115 14.31 1.64 -3.67
N VAL A 116 13.93 1.79 -2.40
CA VAL A 116 13.98 0.74 -1.39
C VAL A 116 12.58 0.19 -1.10
N PRO A 117 12.37 -1.14 -1.18
CA PRO A 117 11.10 -1.75 -0.78
C PRO A 117 10.76 -1.46 0.66
N MET A 118 9.53 -1.05 0.93
CA MET A 118 9.04 -0.80 2.26
C MET A 118 8.22 -1.99 2.76
N PHE A 119 8.51 -2.41 3.98
CA PHE A 119 7.70 -3.39 4.67
C PHE A 119 6.36 -2.76 5.06
N ASN A 120 5.28 -3.25 4.48
CA ASN A 120 3.93 -2.81 4.79
C ASN A 120 3.13 -3.99 5.32
N THR A 121 3.12 -4.15 6.63
CA THR A 121 2.24 -5.08 7.34
C THR A 121 0.80 -4.60 7.42
N GLY A 122 0.45 -3.58 6.64
CA GLY A 122 -0.88 -2.98 6.62
C GLY A 122 -1.93 -4.02 6.94
N SER A 123 -2.68 -3.79 7.96
CA SER A 123 -3.57 -4.71 8.65
C SER A 123 -4.13 -5.79 7.71
N SER A 124 -3.58 -6.97 7.75
CA SER A 124 -4.28 -8.14 7.30
C SER A 124 -5.54 -8.20 8.14
N GLY A 125 -6.68 -7.91 7.52
CA GLY A 125 -7.94 -8.09 8.19
C GLY A 125 -7.96 -9.48 8.78
N GLY A 126 -8.20 -9.59 10.06
CA GLY A 126 -8.62 -10.84 10.67
C GLY A 126 -9.88 -11.32 9.97
N ASP A 127 -10.41 -12.43 10.39
CA ASP A 127 -11.63 -13.00 9.87
C ASP A 127 -12.72 -11.90 9.73
N GLY A 128 -13.01 -11.53 8.48
CA GLY A 128 -13.83 -10.34 8.16
C GLY A 128 -15.24 -10.38 8.75
N GLN A 129 -15.73 -11.58 9.13
CA GLN A 129 -17.02 -11.75 9.74
C GLN A 129 -17.04 -11.26 11.20
N TYR A 130 -16.09 -11.66 12.00
CA TYR A 130 -16.08 -11.35 13.44
C TYR A 130 -15.37 -10.03 13.76
N GLY A 131 -14.60 -9.55 12.87
CA GLY A 131 -13.95 -8.25 12.99
C GLY A 131 -12.44 -8.32 13.10
N SER A 132 -11.82 -7.34 12.47
CA SER A 132 -10.41 -7.06 12.63
C SER A 132 -10.24 -5.70 13.25
N MET A 133 -9.22 -5.54 14.07
CA MET A 133 -8.78 -4.20 14.44
C MET A 133 -8.26 -3.52 13.18
N GLY A 134 -8.85 -2.39 12.82
CA GLY A 134 -8.34 -1.57 11.73
C GLY A 134 -6.91 -1.12 12.05
N GLY A 135 -6.01 -1.29 11.09
CA GLY A 135 -4.63 -0.79 11.18
C GLY A 135 -4.41 0.40 10.27
N SER A 136 -3.26 1.06 10.42
CA SER A 136 -2.76 2.04 9.47
C SER A 136 -1.74 1.39 8.53
N ASP A 137 -1.63 1.91 7.30
CA ASP A 137 -0.56 1.54 6.39
C ASP A 137 0.76 2.18 6.83
N ALA A 138 1.85 1.45 6.66
CA ALA A 138 3.18 1.99 6.91
C ALA A 138 3.51 3.15 5.94
N VAL A 139 2.94 3.17 4.73
CA VAL A 139 3.10 4.26 3.77
C VAL A 139 2.33 5.52 4.18
N ALA A 140 1.21 5.37 4.89
CA ALA A 140 0.45 6.50 5.41
C ALA A 140 1.23 7.33 6.43
N ASP A 141 2.31 6.78 6.99
CA ASP A 141 3.18 7.49 7.93
C ASP A 141 3.97 8.64 7.29
N LEU A 142 4.15 8.63 5.97
CA LEU A 142 4.90 9.69 5.29
C LEU A 142 4.14 11.02 5.28
N ASN A 143 4.88 12.11 5.40
CA ASN A 143 4.33 13.45 5.18
C ASN A 143 4.10 13.69 3.68
N PRO A 144 2.87 14.01 3.22
CA PRO A 144 2.61 14.29 1.81
C PRO A 144 3.48 15.43 1.24
N ASP A 145 3.85 16.41 2.08
CA ASP A 145 4.69 17.53 1.67
C ASP A 145 6.16 17.13 1.40
N ASP A 146 6.61 15.97 1.89
CA ASP A 146 7.94 15.43 1.62
C ASP A 146 8.02 14.68 0.28
N ILE A 147 6.90 14.48 -0.40
CA ILE A 147 6.83 13.71 -1.65
C ILE A 147 7.10 14.62 -2.83
N GLU A 148 8.09 14.27 -3.66
CA GLU A 148 8.40 14.92 -4.92
C GLU A 148 7.53 14.37 -6.06
N SER A 149 7.41 13.04 -6.14
CA SER A 149 6.60 12.37 -7.14
C SER A 149 6.25 10.94 -6.73
N ILE A 150 5.17 10.42 -7.30
CA ILE A 150 4.78 9.02 -7.20
C ILE A 150 4.72 8.44 -8.61
N SER A 151 5.42 7.33 -8.83
CA SER A 151 5.34 6.56 -10.08
C SER A 151 4.59 5.26 -9.83
N MET A 152 3.51 5.03 -10.57
CA MET A 152 2.71 3.82 -10.52
C MET A 152 3.13 2.88 -11.64
N MET A 153 3.64 1.71 -11.28
CA MET A 153 4.05 0.66 -12.20
C MET A 153 3.06 -0.49 -12.10
N THR A 154 2.07 -0.49 -13.01
CA THR A 154 0.91 -1.40 -12.91
C THR A 154 1.19 -2.83 -13.38
N GLY A 155 2.23 -3.01 -14.19
CA GLY A 155 2.59 -4.31 -14.77
C GLY A 155 3.69 -5.05 -14.00
N PRO A 156 3.72 -6.40 -14.06
CA PRO A 156 4.80 -7.21 -13.49
C PRO A 156 6.16 -6.93 -14.10
N SER A 157 6.23 -6.41 -15.33
CA SER A 157 7.48 -6.09 -16.04
C SER A 157 8.32 -5.07 -15.30
N ALA A 158 7.68 -4.02 -14.77
CA ALA A 158 8.35 -3.03 -13.93
C ALA A 158 8.77 -3.59 -12.58
N ALA A 159 8.01 -4.58 -12.12
CA ALA A 159 8.17 -5.20 -10.81
C ALA A 159 9.27 -6.26 -10.77
N ALA A 160 9.70 -6.81 -11.91
CA ALA A 160 10.68 -7.91 -11.96
C ALA A 160 12.00 -7.57 -11.23
N LEU A 161 12.37 -6.30 -11.11
CA LEU A 161 13.56 -5.86 -10.37
C LEU A 161 13.39 -5.85 -8.85
N TYR A 162 12.16 -5.81 -8.34
CA TYR A 162 11.87 -5.82 -6.91
C TYR A 162 11.49 -7.21 -6.38
N GLY A 163 11.47 -8.23 -7.25
CA GLY A 163 11.21 -9.62 -6.90
C GLY A 163 9.75 -9.94 -6.62
N SER A 164 9.52 -10.95 -5.80
CA SER A 164 8.20 -11.54 -5.54
C SER A 164 7.16 -10.56 -4.98
N ALA A 165 7.58 -9.67 -4.10
CA ALA A 165 6.71 -8.70 -3.45
C ALA A 165 6.04 -7.73 -4.44
N ALA A 166 6.67 -7.52 -5.61
CA ALA A 166 6.21 -6.61 -6.63
C ALA A 166 5.28 -7.26 -7.69
N ALA A 167 4.94 -8.53 -7.54
CA ALA A 167 4.05 -9.24 -8.47
C ALA A 167 2.69 -8.52 -8.67
N ASN A 168 2.22 -7.78 -7.66
CA ASN A 168 0.96 -7.03 -7.68
C ASN A 168 1.08 -5.60 -8.22
N GLY A 169 2.27 -5.19 -8.67
CA GLY A 169 2.59 -3.83 -9.09
C GLY A 169 3.34 -3.06 -8.01
N VAL A 170 3.82 -1.87 -8.35
CA VAL A 170 4.67 -1.04 -7.48
C VAL A 170 4.17 0.39 -7.43
N VAL A 171 4.10 0.94 -6.23
CA VAL A 171 3.94 2.37 -5.94
C VAL A 171 5.30 2.89 -5.51
N LEU A 172 5.99 3.56 -6.41
CA LEU A 172 7.30 4.15 -6.16
C LEU A 172 7.12 5.60 -5.70
N VAL A 173 7.50 5.88 -4.47
CA VAL A 173 7.47 7.21 -3.86
C VAL A 173 8.87 7.79 -3.88
N ASN A 174 9.04 8.93 -4.51
CA ASN A 174 10.28 9.69 -4.47
C ASN A 174 10.11 10.85 -3.48
N THR A 175 11.02 10.95 -2.51
CA THR A 175 10.98 12.00 -1.51
C THR A 175 11.81 13.21 -1.95
N LYS A 176 11.44 14.39 -1.46
CA LYS A 176 12.15 15.64 -1.73
C LYS A 176 13.56 15.59 -1.17
N LYS A 177 14.46 16.22 -1.91
CA LYS A 177 15.85 16.51 -1.53
C LYS A 177 16.03 18.01 -1.37
N GLY A 178 17.11 18.41 -0.70
CA GLY A 178 17.55 19.80 -0.76
C GLY A 178 17.80 20.24 -2.20
N LYS A 179 17.57 21.51 -2.50
CA LYS A 179 17.80 22.09 -3.81
C LYS A 179 18.95 23.09 -3.75
N LYS A 180 19.62 23.30 -4.90
CA LYS A 180 20.57 24.37 -5.07
C LYS A 180 19.83 25.71 -5.10
N GLU A 181 19.55 26.23 -3.95
CA GLU A 181 18.86 27.53 -3.79
C GLU A 181 19.22 28.15 -2.45
N LYS A 182 18.99 29.46 -2.32
CA LYS A 182 18.94 30.15 -1.02
C LYS A 182 17.85 29.48 -0.18
N ILE A 183 17.84 29.73 1.12
CA ILE A 183 16.86 29.18 2.04
C ILE A 183 15.44 29.37 1.48
N SER A 184 14.75 28.24 1.26
CA SER A 184 13.33 28.18 0.88
C SER A 184 12.55 27.59 2.05
N LEU A 185 11.65 28.37 2.61
CA LEU A 185 10.76 27.98 3.71
C LEU A 185 9.32 27.91 3.19
N THR A 186 8.68 26.75 3.36
CA THR A 186 7.26 26.58 3.02
C THR A 186 6.49 26.19 4.26
N VAL A 187 5.38 26.88 4.53
CA VAL A 187 4.41 26.55 5.58
C VAL A 187 3.09 26.25 4.91
N SER A 188 2.48 25.14 5.28
CA SER A 188 1.20 24.72 4.71
C SER A 188 0.23 24.22 5.79
N ASN A 189 -1.04 24.52 5.59
CA ASN A 189 -2.16 24.01 6.39
C ASN A 189 -3.21 23.41 5.45
N SER A 190 -3.82 22.31 5.89
CA SER A 190 -5.03 21.75 5.26
C SER A 190 -5.99 21.34 6.36
N THR A 191 -7.19 21.88 6.32
CA THR A 191 -8.25 21.60 7.29
C THR A 191 -9.46 21.06 6.54
N THR A 192 -9.91 19.87 6.92
CA THR A 192 -11.06 19.20 6.32
C THR A 192 -12.08 18.85 7.38
N PHE A 193 -13.36 19.10 7.12
CA PHE A 193 -14.48 18.67 7.95
C PHE A 193 -15.28 17.58 7.24
N SER A 194 -15.68 16.55 7.96
CA SER A 194 -16.39 15.40 7.43
C SER A 194 -17.68 15.12 8.21
N LYS A 195 -18.74 14.74 7.48
CA LYS A 195 -20.01 14.32 8.07
C LYS A 195 -20.50 13.03 7.41
N ALA A 196 -21.26 12.23 8.14
CA ALA A 196 -21.96 11.10 7.58
C ALA A 196 -22.93 11.57 6.48
N TYR A 197 -22.75 11.06 5.26
CA TYR A 197 -23.46 11.53 4.06
C TYR A 197 -24.46 10.50 3.55
N ILE A 198 -24.01 9.28 3.27
CA ILE A 198 -24.82 8.18 2.75
C ILE A 198 -25.10 7.21 3.89
N MET A 199 -26.36 6.91 4.13
CA MET A 199 -26.82 5.95 5.12
C MET A 199 -27.60 4.83 4.45
N PRO A 200 -27.57 3.59 4.98
CA PRO A 200 -28.43 2.53 4.49
C PRO A 200 -29.90 2.92 4.63
N GLU A 201 -30.68 2.68 3.59
CA GLU A 201 -32.13 2.82 3.65
C GLU A 201 -32.71 1.65 4.43
N MET A 202 -33.37 1.96 5.54
CA MET A 202 -34.02 0.99 6.42
C MET A 202 -35.52 1.31 6.49
N GLN A 203 -36.33 0.25 6.77
CA GLN A 203 -37.74 0.48 7.06
C GLN A 203 -37.88 1.41 8.28
N ASN A 204 -38.91 2.29 8.30
CA ASN A 204 -39.14 3.29 9.35
C ASN A 204 -40.62 3.48 9.71
N ARG A 205 -41.47 2.50 9.39
CA ARG A 205 -42.94 2.54 9.68
C ARG A 205 -43.33 1.64 10.82
N TYR A 206 -42.61 0.54 11.06
CA TYR A 206 -42.92 -0.44 12.07
C TYR A 206 -41.89 -0.39 13.19
N GLY A 207 -42.35 -0.47 14.44
CA GLY A 207 -41.49 -0.58 15.60
C GLY A 207 -40.93 -2.01 15.75
N THR A 208 -40.44 -2.31 16.95
CA THR A 208 -39.92 -3.67 17.23
C THR A 208 -41.08 -4.61 17.63
N SER A 209 -40.99 -5.87 17.21
CA SER A 209 -41.81 -6.94 17.72
C SER A 209 -41.20 -7.58 18.99
N SER A 210 -39.86 -7.63 19.05
CA SER A 210 -39.10 -8.16 20.19
C SER A 210 -37.61 -7.82 20.01
N GLY A 211 -37.00 -7.23 21.02
CA GLY A 211 -35.55 -6.88 21.00
C GLY A 211 -35.18 -6.04 19.78
N LEU A 212 -34.31 -6.55 18.91
CA LEU A 212 -33.85 -5.88 17.68
C LEU A 212 -34.67 -6.22 16.42
N PHE A 213 -35.71 -7.05 16.53
CA PHE A 213 -36.53 -7.45 15.39
C PHE A 213 -37.58 -6.41 15.02
N SER A 214 -37.64 -6.05 13.74
CA SER A 214 -38.70 -5.18 13.19
C SER A 214 -40.04 -5.89 13.05
N TRP A 215 -41.02 -5.19 12.44
CA TRP A 215 -42.35 -5.69 12.10
C TRP A 215 -43.28 -5.85 13.31
N GLY A 216 -43.09 -5.02 14.35
CA GLY A 216 -44.08 -4.78 15.40
C GLY A 216 -45.19 -3.85 14.96
N ASP A 217 -45.80 -3.14 15.89
CA ASP A 217 -46.87 -2.21 15.60
C ASP A 217 -46.41 -1.01 14.75
N LEU A 218 -47.36 -0.38 14.04
CA LEU A 218 -47.12 0.88 13.34
C LEU A 218 -46.73 1.96 14.37
N THR A 219 -45.70 2.74 14.03
CA THR A 219 -45.19 3.79 14.87
C THR A 219 -44.90 5.07 14.09
N ASP A 220 -45.17 6.21 14.69
CA ASP A 220 -44.79 7.53 14.18
C ASP A 220 -43.42 7.99 14.72
N LYS A 221 -42.87 7.28 15.72
CA LYS A 221 -41.56 7.55 16.28
C LYS A 221 -40.50 7.12 15.31
N ARG A 222 -39.52 7.99 15.11
CA ARG A 222 -38.41 7.76 14.20
C ARG A 222 -37.14 8.36 14.78
N TYR A 223 -36.00 7.67 14.62
CA TYR A 223 -34.73 8.27 14.84
C TYR A 223 -33.91 8.25 13.53
N ASP A 224 -33.01 9.21 13.38
CA ASP A 224 -32.05 9.21 12.28
C ASP A 224 -30.72 8.60 12.76
N PRO A 225 -30.23 7.51 12.17
CA PRO A 225 -28.91 6.96 12.49
C PRO A 225 -27.77 7.98 12.40
N LYS A 226 -27.95 9.07 11.65
CA LYS A 226 -26.97 10.17 11.57
C LYS A 226 -26.72 10.86 12.90
N ASP A 227 -27.68 10.83 13.83
CA ASP A 227 -27.58 11.45 15.16
C ASP A 227 -26.50 10.82 16.04
N PHE A 228 -26.03 9.62 15.68
CA PHE A 228 -24.89 8.95 16.33
C PHE A 228 -23.54 9.56 15.95
N PHE A 229 -23.44 10.14 14.75
CA PHE A 229 -22.18 10.59 14.20
C PHE A 229 -21.88 12.04 14.55
N ASN A 230 -20.62 12.33 14.83
CA ASN A 230 -20.08 13.67 15.01
C ASN A 230 -19.70 14.31 13.67
N THR A 231 -19.38 15.59 13.68
CA THR A 231 -18.60 16.21 12.62
C THR A 231 -17.13 15.86 12.87
N GLY A 232 -16.53 15.09 11.97
CA GLY A 232 -15.11 14.81 12.02
C GLY A 232 -14.27 15.98 11.52
N SER A 233 -13.04 16.08 11.99
CA SER A 233 -12.05 17.07 11.55
C SER A 233 -10.72 16.39 11.21
N ASN A 234 -10.00 16.95 10.24
CA ASN A 234 -8.64 16.53 9.91
C ASN A 234 -7.81 17.78 9.63
N ILE A 235 -6.84 18.06 10.50
CA ILE A 235 -6.00 19.25 10.45
C ILE A 235 -4.56 18.80 10.22
N ILE A 236 -3.98 19.15 9.08
CA ILE A 236 -2.62 18.83 8.69
C ILE A 236 -1.83 20.13 8.58
N ASN A 237 -0.80 20.29 9.41
CA ASN A 237 0.13 21.39 9.33
C ASN A 237 1.51 20.85 8.95
N SER A 238 2.23 21.56 8.10
CA SER A 238 3.58 21.20 7.69
C SER A 238 4.45 22.42 7.49
N ILE A 239 5.71 22.30 7.89
CA ILE A 239 6.77 23.26 7.63
C ILE A 239 7.92 22.51 6.95
N THR A 240 8.42 23.04 5.84
CA THR A 240 9.55 22.47 5.11
C THR A 240 10.60 23.53 4.87
N LEU A 241 11.85 23.15 5.03
CA LEU A 241 13.03 23.98 4.79
C LEU A 241 13.95 23.29 3.78
N SER A 242 14.25 23.96 2.67
CA SER A 242 15.21 23.50 1.67
C SER A 242 16.29 24.55 1.49
N THR A 243 17.54 24.13 1.43
CA THR A 243 18.68 25.01 1.15
C THR A 243 19.81 24.21 0.54
N GLY A 244 20.71 24.87 -0.18
CA GLY A 244 21.88 24.17 -0.67
C GLY A 244 22.73 24.94 -1.67
N SER A 245 23.91 24.37 -1.88
CA SER A 245 24.89 24.72 -2.89
C SER A 245 25.07 23.57 -3.89
N ASP A 246 25.99 23.69 -4.84
CA ASP A 246 26.37 22.60 -5.74
C ASP A 246 26.92 21.37 -4.99
N LYS A 247 27.59 21.63 -3.85
CA LYS A 247 28.29 20.57 -3.09
C LYS A 247 27.47 19.98 -1.95
N ASN A 248 26.55 20.73 -1.35
CA ASN A 248 25.77 20.28 -0.22
C ASN A 248 24.34 20.80 -0.32
N GLN A 249 23.38 19.91 -0.16
CA GLN A 249 21.96 20.23 -0.23
C GLN A 249 21.28 19.58 0.99
N THR A 250 20.48 20.38 1.69
CA THR A 250 19.82 19.96 2.93
C THR A 250 18.32 20.23 2.86
N TYR A 251 17.56 19.28 3.35
CA TYR A 251 16.11 19.32 3.48
C TYR A 251 15.71 18.97 4.90
N PHE A 252 14.82 19.76 5.49
CA PHE A 252 14.16 19.45 6.75
C PHE A 252 12.66 19.62 6.59
N SER A 253 11.89 18.77 7.27
CA SER A 253 10.46 18.97 7.43
C SER A 253 9.98 18.56 8.82
N ALA A 254 8.89 19.21 9.26
CA ALA A 254 8.12 18.81 10.41
C ALA A 254 6.63 18.94 10.06
N SER A 255 5.84 17.92 10.42
CA SER A 255 4.40 17.99 10.19
C SER A 255 3.60 17.37 11.33
N THR A 256 2.36 17.87 11.48
CA THR A 256 1.36 17.34 12.40
C THR A 256 0.11 16.98 11.63
N THR A 257 -0.49 15.85 11.95
CA THR A 257 -1.82 15.45 11.50
C THR A 257 -2.63 15.17 12.75
N ASN A 258 -3.69 15.97 12.97
CA ASN A 258 -4.60 15.79 14.08
C ASN A 258 -6.00 15.59 13.49
N SER A 259 -6.61 14.45 13.76
CA SER A 259 -7.89 14.06 13.19
C SER A 259 -8.80 13.45 14.23
N ASP A 260 -10.01 14.00 14.32
CA ASP A 260 -11.13 13.40 15.01
C ASP A 260 -12.09 12.79 14.00
N GLY A 261 -12.41 11.52 14.18
CA GLY A 261 -13.31 10.79 13.29
C GLY A 261 -14.78 11.21 13.45
N ILE A 262 -15.62 10.75 12.53
CA ILE A 262 -17.07 10.95 12.63
C ILE A 262 -17.73 10.06 13.70
N LEU A 263 -17.07 9.01 14.16
CA LEU A 263 -17.54 8.20 15.28
C LEU A 263 -17.11 8.81 16.62
N PRO A 264 -17.93 8.70 17.66
CA PRO A 264 -17.56 9.17 18.99
C PRO A 264 -16.22 8.55 19.46
N ASN A 265 -15.36 9.33 20.11
CA ASN A 265 -14.07 8.92 20.66
C ASN A 265 -13.09 8.23 19.67
N ASN A 266 -13.23 8.48 18.37
CA ASN A 266 -12.28 8.05 17.38
C ASN A 266 -11.30 9.19 17.07
N SER A 267 -10.00 8.99 17.27
CA SER A 267 -8.99 9.99 16.97
C SER A 267 -7.70 9.37 16.38
N TYR A 268 -7.00 10.18 15.59
CA TYR A 268 -5.73 9.85 14.98
C TYR A 268 -4.80 11.06 15.03
N ASN A 269 -3.65 10.90 15.68
CA ASN A 269 -2.64 11.95 15.77
C ASN A 269 -1.31 11.42 15.26
N ARG A 270 -0.62 12.21 14.42
CA ARG A 270 0.69 11.84 13.87
C ARG A 270 1.60 13.05 13.81
N TYR A 271 2.85 12.85 14.19
CA TYR A 271 3.92 13.85 14.16
C TYR A 271 5.08 13.28 13.37
N ASN A 272 5.53 13.98 12.33
CA ASN A 272 6.63 13.58 11.46
C ASN A 272 7.78 14.59 11.56
N PHE A 273 8.99 14.06 11.59
CA PHE A 273 10.23 14.84 11.49
C PHE A 273 11.11 14.18 10.45
N THR A 274 11.56 14.95 9.46
CA THR A 274 12.42 14.48 8.36
C THR A 274 13.63 15.37 8.25
N ALA A 275 14.80 14.74 8.10
CA ALA A 275 16.07 15.41 7.77
C ALA A 275 16.74 14.65 6.65
N ARG A 276 17.22 15.34 5.62
CA ARG A 276 17.96 14.75 4.51
C ARG A 276 19.08 15.66 4.07
N ASN A 277 20.25 15.07 3.83
CA ASN A 277 21.42 15.78 3.31
C ASN A 277 22.02 15.00 2.15
N THR A 278 22.32 15.71 1.07
CA THR A 278 23.05 15.18 -0.08
C THR A 278 24.33 15.98 -0.24
N THR A 279 25.48 15.32 -0.19
CA THR A 279 26.79 15.96 -0.28
C THR A 279 27.63 15.32 -1.38
N ASN A 280 28.25 16.17 -2.22
CA ASN A 280 29.17 15.79 -3.28
C ASN A 280 30.63 16.03 -2.85
N PHE A 281 31.47 15.01 -3.01
CA PHE A 281 32.88 15.01 -2.67
C PHE A 281 33.75 14.71 -3.90
N LEU A 282 35.04 14.92 -3.78
CA LEU A 282 36.07 14.53 -4.76
C LEU A 282 35.74 15.01 -6.18
N ASN A 283 35.39 16.29 -6.32
CA ASN A 283 34.98 16.88 -7.61
C ASN A 283 33.81 16.13 -8.25
N ASP A 284 32.74 15.92 -7.49
CA ASP A 284 31.49 15.28 -7.87
C ASP A 284 31.61 13.78 -8.27
N LYS A 285 32.77 13.15 -7.95
CA LYS A 285 32.95 11.71 -8.16
C LYS A 285 32.25 10.87 -7.11
N LEU A 286 32.01 11.42 -5.92
CA LEU A 286 31.38 10.72 -4.81
C LEU A 286 30.19 11.52 -4.29
N THR A 287 29.01 10.94 -4.30
CA THR A 287 27.78 11.53 -3.75
C THR A 287 27.30 10.70 -2.57
N LEU A 288 27.18 11.32 -1.42
CA LEU A 288 26.58 10.74 -0.20
C LEU A 288 25.20 11.36 0.02
N ASP A 289 24.18 10.55 0.15
CA ASP A 289 22.79 10.94 0.48
C ASP A 289 22.37 10.23 1.74
N ILE A 290 22.11 10.98 2.82
CA ILE A 290 21.70 10.45 4.12
C ILE A 290 20.34 11.06 4.47
N GLY A 291 19.41 10.23 4.90
CA GLY A 291 18.10 10.64 5.38
C GLY A 291 17.74 9.98 6.71
N ALA A 292 17.03 10.71 7.53
CA ALA A 292 16.43 10.24 8.77
C ALA A 292 15.01 10.75 8.88
N GLN A 293 14.09 9.84 9.26
CA GLN A 293 12.71 10.19 9.57
C GLN A 293 12.35 9.63 10.93
N TYR A 294 11.63 10.40 11.74
CA TYR A 294 11.07 9.97 13.00
C TYR A 294 9.59 10.29 13.05
N ILE A 295 8.79 9.30 13.43
CA ILE A 295 7.33 9.38 13.36
C ILE A 295 6.77 8.91 14.69
N ILE A 296 5.87 9.71 15.26
CA ILE A 296 5.07 9.37 16.43
C ILE A 296 3.61 9.36 16.00
N GLN A 297 2.91 8.29 16.32
CA GLN A 297 1.48 8.14 15.97
C GLN A 297 0.72 7.58 17.16
N ASN A 298 -0.44 8.18 17.44
CA ASN A 298 -1.35 7.73 18.48
C ASN A 298 -2.75 7.58 17.88
N ASN A 299 -3.33 6.41 18.01
CA ASN A 299 -4.68 6.11 17.54
C ASN A 299 -5.56 5.72 18.72
N THR A 300 -6.80 6.19 18.70
CA THR A 300 -7.82 5.77 19.67
C THR A 300 -9.06 5.32 18.91
N ASN A 301 -9.57 4.14 19.26
CA ASN A 301 -10.81 3.56 18.75
C ASN A 301 -10.92 3.59 17.23
N MET A 302 -9.87 3.18 16.53
CA MET A 302 -9.99 2.93 15.09
C MET A 302 -11.13 1.92 14.87
N VAL A 303 -11.97 2.21 13.88
CA VAL A 303 -13.21 1.45 13.66
C VAL A 303 -12.88 0.01 13.29
N SER A 304 -13.45 -0.94 14.03
CA SER A 304 -13.37 -2.35 13.69
C SER A 304 -14.23 -2.64 12.46
N GLN A 305 -13.73 -3.49 11.59
CA GLN A 305 -14.52 -4.05 10.49
C GLN A 305 -15.13 -5.38 10.97
N GLY A 306 -16.31 -5.74 10.44
CA GLY A 306 -17.04 -6.92 10.86
C GLY A 306 -18.00 -6.65 12.02
N GLN A 307 -18.35 -7.70 12.74
CA GLN A 307 -19.41 -7.70 13.75
C GLN A 307 -18.93 -7.20 15.13
N TYR A 308 -17.73 -7.66 15.56
CA TYR A 308 -17.21 -7.40 16.91
C TYR A 308 -16.57 -6.02 17.03
N TYR A 309 -16.83 -5.34 18.13
CA TYR A 309 -16.29 -4.01 18.43
C TYR A 309 -16.67 -2.92 17.41
N ASN A 310 -17.64 -3.21 16.54
CA ASN A 310 -18.16 -2.29 15.56
C ASN A 310 -19.51 -1.73 16.04
N PRO A 311 -19.67 -0.41 16.26
CA PRO A 311 -20.92 0.15 16.73
C PRO A 311 -22.02 0.16 15.66
N LEU A 312 -21.65 0.08 14.37
CA LEU A 312 -22.59 0.27 13.25
C LEU A 312 -23.68 -0.81 13.14
N PRO A 313 -23.40 -2.12 13.33
CA PRO A 313 -24.48 -3.10 13.29
C PRO A 313 -25.56 -2.85 14.34
N ALA A 314 -25.18 -2.54 15.58
CA ALA A 314 -26.14 -2.21 16.63
C ALA A 314 -26.89 -0.91 16.33
N LEU A 315 -26.23 0.09 15.76
CA LEU A 315 -26.83 1.35 15.33
C LEU A 315 -27.89 1.14 14.24
N TYR A 316 -27.58 0.35 13.21
CA TYR A 316 -28.49 0.13 12.09
C TYR A 316 -29.65 -0.80 12.42
N LEU A 317 -29.44 -1.74 13.34
CA LEU A 317 -30.48 -2.66 13.83
C LEU A 317 -31.33 -2.07 14.98
N PHE A 318 -30.97 -0.89 15.47
CA PHE A 318 -31.75 -0.24 16.54
C PHE A 318 -33.22 -0.07 16.10
N PRO A 319 -34.23 -0.43 16.97
CA PRO A 319 -35.65 -0.38 16.64
C PRO A 319 -36.12 1.01 16.30
N ARG A 320 -36.78 1.19 15.16
CA ARG A 320 -37.17 2.51 14.64
C ARG A 320 -38.28 3.19 15.47
N GLY A 321 -39.03 2.42 16.23
CA GLY A 321 -40.09 2.95 17.10
C GLY A 321 -39.62 3.35 18.49
N ASP A 322 -38.38 3.06 18.84
CA ASP A 322 -37.87 3.29 20.18
C ASP A 322 -37.13 4.62 20.31
N ASN A 323 -36.92 5.03 21.56
CA ASN A 323 -36.24 6.28 21.87
C ASN A 323 -34.71 6.09 21.84
N PHE A 324 -34.05 6.54 20.78
CA PHE A 324 -32.59 6.46 20.64
C PHE A 324 -31.85 7.28 21.71
N ASP A 325 -32.43 8.34 22.25
CA ASP A 325 -31.79 9.16 23.27
C ASP A 325 -31.63 8.41 24.62
N GLU A 326 -32.43 7.39 24.88
CA GLU A 326 -32.25 6.56 26.07
C GLU A 326 -30.96 5.78 26.07
N ILE A 327 -30.49 5.32 24.89
CA ILE A 327 -29.24 4.56 24.79
C ILE A 327 -28.00 5.45 24.76
N ARG A 328 -28.16 6.80 24.62
CA ARG A 328 -27.08 7.76 24.84
C ARG A 328 -26.59 7.73 26.28
N LEU A 329 -27.52 7.49 27.25
CA LEU A 329 -27.19 7.15 28.63
C LEU A 329 -26.74 5.67 28.68
N TYR A 330 -25.66 5.38 28.04
CA TYR A 330 -25.17 4.02 27.77
C TYR A 330 -24.75 3.25 29.03
N GLU A 331 -24.68 3.90 30.20
CA GLU A 331 -24.35 3.31 31.48
C GLU A 331 -25.27 3.80 32.60
N ARG A 332 -25.56 2.91 33.56
CA ARG A 332 -26.36 3.19 34.75
C ARG A 332 -25.69 2.53 35.94
N TYR A 333 -25.66 3.19 37.10
CA TYR A 333 -25.07 2.62 38.31
C TYR A 333 -25.95 1.44 38.78
N ASP A 334 -25.28 0.31 39.02
CA ASP A 334 -25.92 -0.89 39.56
C ASP A 334 -25.39 -1.14 40.99
N THR A 335 -26.32 -1.00 41.97
CA THR A 335 -25.98 -1.15 43.39
C THR A 335 -25.54 -2.55 43.77
N ASN A 336 -25.96 -3.59 43.06
CA ASN A 336 -25.58 -4.96 43.33
C ASN A 336 -24.13 -5.26 42.94
N TYR A 337 -23.66 -4.59 41.90
CA TYR A 337 -22.28 -4.76 41.39
C TYR A 337 -21.31 -3.68 41.86
N GLY A 338 -21.83 -2.53 42.32
CA GLY A 338 -21.00 -1.43 42.78
C GLY A 338 -20.28 -0.63 41.72
N PHE A 339 -20.70 -0.75 40.43
CA PHE A 339 -20.11 -0.02 39.30
C PHE A 339 -21.17 0.40 38.25
N MET A 340 -20.74 1.26 37.30
CA MET A 340 -21.56 1.69 36.16
C MET A 340 -21.70 0.54 35.17
N LYS A 341 -22.91 0.07 34.94
CA LYS A 341 -23.27 -1.05 34.10
C LYS A 341 -23.81 -0.58 32.76
N GLN A 342 -23.53 -1.34 31.70
CA GLN A 342 -24.07 -1.06 30.36
C GLN A 342 -25.61 -1.07 30.37
N TYR A 343 -26.21 -0.04 29.77
CA TYR A 343 -27.64 -0.01 29.48
C TYR A 343 -27.88 -0.42 28.01
N TRP A 344 -28.42 -1.61 27.82
CA TRP A 344 -28.79 -2.12 26.52
C TRP A 344 -29.93 -3.14 26.67
N PRO A 345 -31.20 -2.71 26.56
CA PRO A 345 -32.36 -3.58 26.85
C PRO A 345 -32.75 -4.51 25.69
N TYR A 346 -32.05 -4.46 24.56
CA TYR A 346 -32.45 -5.13 23.31
C TYR A 346 -31.84 -6.55 23.14
N GLY A 347 -30.94 -6.97 24.04
CA GLY A 347 -30.21 -8.21 23.90
C GLY A 347 -29.12 -8.13 22.82
N ASP A 348 -28.45 -9.22 22.59
CA ASP A 348 -27.32 -9.29 21.66
C ASP A 348 -27.73 -9.64 20.20
N GLY A 349 -29.02 -9.92 19.97
CA GLY A 349 -29.56 -10.27 18.66
C GLY A 349 -28.98 -11.54 18.03
N GLY A 350 -28.28 -12.40 18.83
CA GLY A 350 -27.51 -13.54 18.30
C GLY A 350 -26.24 -13.15 17.53
N LEU A 351 -25.90 -11.86 17.55
CA LEU A 351 -24.78 -11.26 16.80
C LEU A 351 -23.76 -10.59 17.72
N SER A 352 -23.82 -10.84 19.02
CA SER A 352 -22.96 -10.20 20.05
C SER A 352 -23.03 -8.66 20.01
N LEU A 353 -24.22 -8.11 19.71
CA LEU A 353 -24.47 -6.67 19.66
C LEU A 353 -24.62 -6.09 21.06
N GLN A 354 -24.19 -4.85 21.21
CA GLN A 354 -24.27 -4.10 22.45
C GLN A 354 -24.46 -2.60 22.14
N ASN A 355 -24.70 -1.81 23.18
CA ASN A 355 -24.92 -0.39 23.00
C ASN A 355 -23.79 0.26 22.19
N PRO A 356 -24.07 0.92 21.05
CA PRO A 356 -23.04 1.51 20.20
C PRO A 356 -22.22 2.61 20.94
N TYR A 357 -22.82 3.35 21.87
CA TYR A 357 -22.10 4.31 22.70
C TYR A 357 -21.20 3.61 23.73
N TRP A 358 -21.64 2.46 24.31
CA TRP A 358 -20.77 1.63 25.17
C TRP A 358 -19.54 1.16 24.40
N THR A 359 -19.73 0.66 23.20
CA THR A 359 -18.63 0.19 22.33
C THR A 359 -17.59 1.29 22.11
N GLN A 360 -18.00 2.54 21.92
CA GLN A 360 -17.10 3.66 21.67
C GLN A 360 -16.49 4.28 22.93
N ASN A 361 -17.16 4.14 24.10
CA ASN A 361 -16.75 4.81 25.33
C ASN A 361 -16.12 3.86 26.34
N ARG A 362 -16.50 2.57 26.33
CA ARG A 362 -16.14 1.59 27.36
C ARG A 362 -15.40 0.35 26.83
N ILE A 363 -15.19 0.28 25.52
CA ILE A 363 -14.21 -0.62 24.91
C ILE A 363 -13.14 0.26 24.28
N ARG A 364 -12.21 0.70 25.11
CA ARG A 364 -11.17 1.62 24.69
C ARG A 364 -10.00 0.88 24.08
N ARG A 365 -9.69 1.16 22.83
CA ARG A 365 -8.56 0.59 22.10
C ARG A 365 -7.61 1.70 21.70
N THR A 366 -6.38 1.61 22.15
CA THR A 366 -5.32 2.56 21.79
C THR A 366 -4.17 1.84 21.12
N SER A 367 -3.57 2.51 20.14
CA SER A 367 -2.36 2.05 19.48
C SER A 367 -1.38 3.21 19.38
N ASP A 368 -0.27 3.09 20.12
CA ASP A 368 0.84 4.03 20.10
C ASP A 368 1.96 3.45 19.25
N LYS A 369 2.44 4.21 18.26
CA LYS A 369 3.50 3.82 17.34
C LYS A 369 4.64 4.83 17.40
N LYS A 370 5.86 4.33 17.46
CA LYS A 370 7.09 5.09 17.25
C LYS A 370 7.87 4.42 16.12
N ARG A 371 8.20 5.16 15.08
CA ARG A 371 8.93 4.65 13.93
C ARG A 371 10.11 5.53 13.60
N TYR A 372 11.23 4.93 13.30
CA TYR A 372 12.35 5.63 12.70
C TYR A 372 12.81 4.91 11.43
N MET A 373 13.11 5.72 10.42
CA MET A 373 13.64 5.25 9.14
C MET A 373 14.97 5.97 8.90
N LEU A 374 16.03 5.21 8.68
CA LEU A 374 17.36 5.70 8.41
C LEU A 374 17.81 5.16 7.05
N ASN A 375 18.20 6.04 6.16
CA ASN A 375 18.70 5.66 4.85
C ASN A 375 20.04 6.32 4.57
N ALA A 376 20.94 5.57 3.94
CA ALA A 376 22.21 6.07 3.42
C ALA A 376 22.46 5.48 2.04
N SER A 377 22.91 6.33 1.11
CA SER A 377 23.28 5.94 -0.24
C SER A 377 24.60 6.59 -0.60
N LEU A 378 25.56 5.79 -1.04
CA LEU A 378 26.85 6.23 -1.53
C LEU A 378 26.97 5.88 -3.01
N LYS A 379 27.05 6.89 -3.86
CA LYS A 379 27.26 6.74 -5.31
C LYS A 379 28.68 7.17 -5.67
N TRP A 380 29.39 6.26 -6.29
CA TRP A 380 30.74 6.50 -6.81
C TRP A 380 30.74 6.50 -8.34
N LYS A 381 31.08 7.65 -8.95
CA LYS A 381 31.31 7.81 -10.38
C LYS A 381 32.74 7.34 -10.68
N VAL A 382 32.89 6.05 -11.05
CA VAL A 382 34.19 5.43 -11.34
C VAL A 382 34.77 5.99 -12.64
N THR A 383 33.91 6.04 -13.67
CA THR A 383 34.20 6.67 -14.98
C THR A 383 32.96 7.47 -15.41
N ASP A 384 33.00 8.12 -16.57
CA ASP A 384 31.83 8.83 -17.11
C ASP A 384 30.68 7.90 -17.49
N TRP A 385 30.95 6.63 -17.73
CA TRP A 385 30.00 5.60 -18.13
C TRP A 385 29.73 4.54 -17.08
N LEU A 386 30.49 4.50 -15.96
CA LEU A 386 30.32 3.53 -14.88
C LEU A 386 30.13 4.19 -13.54
N ASN A 387 29.03 3.89 -12.89
CA ASN A 387 28.75 4.24 -11.51
C ASN A 387 28.56 3.01 -10.65
N ILE A 388 29.02 3.05 -9.40
CA ILE A 388 28.73 2.06 -8.36
C ILE A 388 27.93 2.74 -7.27
N THR A 389 26.84 2.14 -6.86
CA THR A 389 25.95 2.67 -5.79
C THR A 389 25.75 1.60 -4.73
N GLY A 390 26.04 1.94 -3.48
CA GLY A 390 25.68 1.14 -2.31
C GLY A 390 24.60 1.84 -1.52
N ARG A 391 23.59 1.10 -1.03
CA ARG A 391 22.49 1.63 -0.21
C ARG A 391 22.27 0.78 1.01
N VAL A 392 21.90 1.44 2.12
CA VAL A 392 21.44 0.82 3.35
C VAL A 392 20.20 1.55 3.82
N ASN A 393 19.18 0.82 4.16
CA ASN A 393 17.95 1.35 4.75
C ASN A 393 17.58 0.51 5.97
N LEU A 394 17.34 1.19 7.09
CA LEU A 394 16.82 0.62 8.32
C LEU A 394 15.47 1.25 8.63
N ASP A 395 14.45 0.43 8.80
CA ASP A 395 13.10 0.84 9.19
C ASP A 395 12.69 0.04 10.44
N ASN A 396 12.41 0.74 11.52
CA ASN A 396 11.98 0.13 12.77
C ASN A 396 10.70 0.79 13.26
N SER A 397 9.73 -0.02 13.63
CA SER A 397 8.44 0.41 14.18
C SER A 397 8.16 -0.31 15.48
N ASP A 398 7.96 0.45 16.55
CA ASP A 398 7.56 -0.05 17.85
C ASP A 398 6.11 0.35 18.11
N TYR A 399 5.26 -0.65 18.36
CA TYR A 399 3.84 -0.46 18.66
C TYR A 399 3.55 -0.87 20.11
N ARG A 400 2.64 -0.16 20.75
CA ARG A 400 1.98 -0.61 21.95
C ARG A 400 0.48 -0.55 21.76
N ASN A 401 -0.16 -1.72 21.74
CA ASN A 401 -1.59 -1.87 21.57
C ASN A 401 -2.24 -2.22 22.88
N LYS A 402 -3.22 -1.43 23.31
CA LYS A 402 -3.99 -1.71 24.53
C LYS A 402 -5.47 -1.80 24.21
N THR A 403 -6.16 -2.74 24.85
CA THR A 403 -7.60 -2.86 24.83
C THR A 403 -8.12 -2.95 26.27
N GLU A 404 -8.86 -1.95 26.68
CA GLU A 404 -9.53 -1.84 27.98
C GLU A 404 -11.02 -2.11 27.78
N LYS A 405 -11.52 -3.24 28.27
CA LYS A 405 -12.94 -3.62 28.23
C LYS A 405 -13.51 -3.43 29.62
N TYR A 406 -14.38 -2.45 29.79
CA TYR A 406 -14.95 -2.15 31.09
C TYR A 406 -15.91 -3.24 31.57
N ALA A 407 -16.07 -3.33 32.90
CA ALA A 407 -17.01 -4.23 33.55
C ALA A 407 -18.44 -4.05 32.97
N SER A 408 -19.17 -5.15 32.79
CA SER A 408 -20.48 -5.21 32.08
C SER A 408 -20.41 -5.17 30.54
N THR A 409 -19.21 -5.19 29.93
CA THR A 409 -19.10 -5.52 28.51
C THR A 409 -19.61 -6.95 28.28
N LEU A 410 -20.21 -7.18 27.11
CA LEU A 410 -20.84 -8.47 26.78
C LEU A 410 -19.92 -9.66 27.04
N ALA A 411 -20.49 -10.74 27.60
CA ALA A 411 -19.74 -11.96 28.01
C ALA A 411 -18.96 -12.64 26.86
N THR A 412 -19.34 -12.42 25.61
CA THR A 412 -18.57 -12.85 24.44
C THR A 412 -17.14 -12.27 24.43
N PHE A 413 -16.93 -11.10 25.04
CA PHE A 413 -15.68 -10.35 24.94
C PHE A 413 -14.81 -10.38 26.18
N CYS A 414 -15.38 -10.55 27.37
CA CYS A 414 -14.69 -10.62 28.65
C CYS A 414 -15.66 -11.04 29.78
N SER A 415 -15.09 -11.24 30.99
CA SER A 415 -15.90 -11.48 32.19
C SER A 415 -16.74 -10.26 32.60
N VAL A 416 -17.63 -10.46 33.61
CA VAL A 416 -18.44 -9.37 34.19
C VAL A 416 -17.60 -8.25 34.76
N ASN A 417 -16.37 -8.51 35.19
CA ASN A 417 -15.45 -7.53 35.75
C ASN A 417 -14.68 -6.74 34.68
N GLY A 418 -14.81 -7.12 33.42
CA GLY A 418 -14.09 -6.55 32.30
C GLY A 418 -12.89 -7.37 31.86
N GLY A 419 -12.12 -6.83 30.92
CA GLY A 419 -10.95 -7.48 30.37
C GLY A 419 -9.86 -6.47 29.99
N PHE A 420 -8.62 -6.92 29.98
CA PHE A 420 -7.48 -6.08 29.63
C PHE A 420 -6.52 -6.83 28.71
N GLU A 421 -6.04 -6.12 27.68
CA GLU A 421 -5.00 -6.57 26.78
C GLU A 421 -3.95 -5.47 26.64
N ASP A 422 -2.66 -5.84 26.75
CA ASP A 422 -1.53 -4.95 26.51
C ASP A 422 -0.46 -5.74 25.76
N ALA A 423 -0.16 -5.33 24.54
CA ALA A 423 0.80 -5.98 23.68
C ALA A 423 1.78 -4.98 23.09
N MET A 424 3.05 -5.30 23.14
CA MET A 424 4.13 -4.60 22.45
C MET A 424 4.54 -5.41 21.24
N ARG A 425 4.59 -4.75 20.07
CA ARG A 425 5.04 -5.33 18.82
C ARG A 425 6.14 -4.49 18.23
N GLN A 426 7.26 -5.12 17.90
CA GLN A 426 8.35 -4.52 17.18
C GLN A 426 8.42 -5.10 15.78
N GLU A 427 8.52 -4.23 14.78
CA GLU A 427 8.77 -4.59 13.39
C GLU A 427 10.06 -3.93 12.95
N ARG A 428 10.93 -4.70 12.33
CA ARG A 428 12.22 -4.21 11.83
C ARG A 428 12.47 -4.73 10.43
N SER A 429 12.93 -3.84 9.54
CA SER A 429 13.47 -4.23 8.26
C SER A 429 14.82 -3.59 7.98
N LEU A 430 15.73 -4.37 7.43
CA LEU A 430 17.03 -3.93 6.96
C LEU A 430 17.16 -4.31 5.49
N TYR A 431 17.34 -3.31 4.65
CA TYR A 431 17.61 -3.49 3.24
C TYR A 431 18.98 -2.96 2.89
N THR A 432 19.77 -3.75 2.20
CA THR A 432 21.06 -3.32 1.66
C THR A 432 21.18 -3.75 0.21
N ASP A 433 21.78 -2.92 -0.65
CA ASP A 433 22.15 -3.31 -2.00
C ASP A 433 23.45 -2.67 -2.46
N LEU A 434 24.04 -3.34 -3.45
CA LEU A 434 25.18 -2.86 -4.21
C LEU A 434 24.86 -3.00 -5.70
N MET A 435 24.96 -1.91 -6.46
CA MET A 435 24.60 -1.87 -7.87
C MET A 435 25.66 -1.16 -8.70
N ALA A 436 26.07 -1.78 -9.80
CA ALA A 436 26.85 -1.18 -10.86
C ALA A 436 25.92 -0.74 -11.99
N THR A 437 26.05 0.52 -12.42
CA THR A 437 25.29 1.11 -13.53
C THR A 437 26.24 1.50 -14.64
N VAL A 438 26.04 0.94 -15.84
CA VAL A 438 26.75 1.27 -17.06
C VAL A 438 25.82 2.06 -17.97
N ASP A 439 26.26 3.22 -18.46
CA ASP A 439 25.58 4.02 -19.48
C ASP A 439 26.60 4.46 -20.51
N LYS A 440 26.58 3.84 -21.68
CA LYS A 440 27.57 4.06 -22.72
C LYS A 440 26.97 4.03 -24.11
N THR A 441 27.35 4.99 -24.94
CA THR A 441 26.98 5.06 -26.36
C THR A 441 28.11 4.52 -27.24
N PHE A 442 27.77 3.69 -28.22
CA PHE A 442 28.68 3.10 -29.21
C PHE A 442 28.08 3.31 -30.61
N GLY A 443 28.53 4.36 -31.29
CA GLY A 443 27.93 4.71 -32.59
C GLY A 443 26.43 4.92 -32.47
N ASP A 444 25.63 4.12 -33.19
CA ASP A 444 24.16 4.19 -33.20
C ASP A 444 23.50 3.51 -31.97
N PHE A 445 24.26 2.80 -31.14
CA PHE A 445 23.75 2.02 -30.02
C PHE A 445 24.07 2.71 -28.68
N ARG A 446 23.10 2.72 -27.79
CA ARG A 446 23.25 3.11 -26.38
C ARG A 446 22.95 1.91 -25.50
N LEU A 447 23.90 1.56 -24.64
CA LEU A 447 23.76 0.51 -23.64
C LEU A 447 23.56 1.16 -22.26
N ASN A 448 22.41 0.87 -21.61
CA ASN A 448 22.17 1.15 -20.22
C ASN A 448 21.97 -0.17 -19.48
N THR A 449 22.87 -0.48 -18.55
CA THR A 449 22.87 -1.75 -17.83
C THR A 449 23.01 -1.52 -16.34
N ASN A 450 22.22 -2.22 -15.55
CA ASN A 450 22.29 -2.23 -14.10
C ASN A 450 22.44 -3.68 -13.65
N ILE A 451 23.51 -3.97 -12.89
CA ILE A 451 23.76 -5.28 -12.29
C ILE A 451 23.94 -5.06 -10.80
N GLY A 452 23.30 -5.86 -9.98
CA GLY A 452 23.40 -5.69 -8.55
C GLY A 452 23.00 -6.91 -7.74
N MET A 453 23.22 -6.76 -6.44
CA MET A 453 22.82 -7.72 -5.42
C MET A 453 22.12 -6.97 -4.28
N SER A 454 21.21 -7.65 -3.60
CA SER A 454 20.52 -7.09 -2.43
C SER A 454 20.28 -8.13 -1.35
N LEU A 455 20.25 -7.66 -0.11
CA LEU A 455 19.84 -8.39 1.07
C LEU A 455 18.64 -7.65 1.68
N TYR A 456 17.57 -8.37 1.93
CA TYR A 456 16.39 -7.84 2.60
C TYR A 456 16.03 -8.74 3.78
N HIS A 457 16.22 -8.23 4.98
CA HIS A 457 15.93 -8.90 6.23
C HIS A 457 14.74 -8.24 6.91
N THR A 458 13.76 -9.01 7.36
CA THR A 458 12.57 -8.53 8.05
C THR A 458 12.29 -9.39 9.27
N SER A 459 12.07 -8.74 10.41
CA SER A 459 11.70 -9.43 11.64
C SER A 459 10.51 -8.75 12.32
N MET A 460 9.74 -9.53 13.03
CA MET A 460 8.65 -9.06 13.87
C MET A 460 8.64 -9.86 15.17
N GLN A 461 8.44 -9.17 16.27
CA GLN A 461 8.25 -9.78 17.58
C GLN A 461 7.09 -9.11 18.30
N THR A 462 6.19 -9.90 18.86
CA THR A 462 5.11 -9.45 19.73
C THR A 462 5.27 -10.08 21.10
N ILE A 463 5.14 -9.28 22.14
CA ILE A 463 5.10 -9.71 23.53
C ILE A 463 3.91 -9.02 24.18
N GLY A 464 3.05 -9.78 24.83
CA GLY A 464 1.88 -9.21 25.48
C GLY A 464 1.02 -10.25 26.16
N PHE A 465 -0.10 -9.78 26.64
CA PHE A 465 -1.10 -10.61 27.31
C PHE A 465 -2.51 -10.07 27.07
N ALA A 466 -3.48 -10.95 27.20
CA ALA A 466 -4.90 -10.63 27.30
C ALA A 466 -5.54 -11.46 28.41
N GLY A 467 -6.52 -10.93 29.10
CA GLY A 467 -7.24 -11.70 30.12
C GLY A 467 -8.38 -10.92 30.77
N ASP A 468 -9.18 -11.65 31.53
CA ASP A 468 -10.25 -11.11 32.34
C ASP A 468 -9.74 -10.46 33.62
N LEU A 469 -10.44 -9.44 34.12
CA LEU A 469 -10.07 -8.74 35.35
C LEU A 469 -10.65 -9.42 36.59
N ILE A 470 -9.88 -9.40 37.69
CA ILE A 470 -10.34 -9.82 39.02
C ILE A 470 -11.15 -8.66 39.66
N ILE A 471 -10.58 -7.47 39.73
CA ILE A 471 -11.21 -6.26 40.25
C ILE A 471 -11.77 -5.47 39.06
N PRO A 472 -13.07 -5.10 39.07
CA PRO A 472 -13.68 -4.39 38.00
C PRO A 472 -12.95 -3.08 37.62
N ASN A 473 -12.77 -2.86 36.31
CA ASN A 473 -12.23 -1.62 35.75
C ASN A 473 -10.82 -1.22 36.22
N PHE A 474 -10.06 -2.13 36.84
CA PHE A 474 -8.67 -1.90 37.20
C PHE A 474 -7.74 -2.56 36.17
N PHE A 475 -7.30 -1.78 35.16
CA PHE A 475 -6.55 -2.25 34.00
C PHE A 475 -5.04 -2.33 34.30
N ALA A 476 -4.63 -3.43 34.94
CA ALA A 476 -3.25 -3.71 35.29
C ALA A 476 -2.92 -5.20 35.15
N LEU A 477 -1.68 -5.52 34.82
CA LEU A 477 -1.21 -6.91 34.68
C LEU A 477 -1.47 -7.76 35.92
N ASN A 478 -1.22 -7.21 37.12
CA ASN A 478 -1.42 -7.90 38.38
C ASN A 478 -2.89 -8.09 38.78
N ASN A 479 -3.84 -7.53 38.00
CA ASN A 479 -5.26 -7.71 38.17
C ASN A 479 -5.88 -8.68 37.14
N ILE A 480 -5.06 -9.37 36.36
CA ILE A 480 -5.53 -10.39 35.43
C ILE A 480 -5.85 -11.68 36.19
N ASN A 481 -6.97 -12.29 35.85
CA ASN A 481 -7.34 -13.59 36.35
C ASN A 481 -6.61 -14.70 35.55
N TYR A 482 -5.45 -15.11 36.10
CA TYR A 482 -4.63 -16.15 35.48
C TYR A 482 -5.28 -17.52 35.44
N ALA A 483 -6.30 -17.76 36.27
CA ALA A 483 -7.05 -19.03 36.28
C ALA A 483 -8.15 -19.11 35.25
N ALA A 484 -8.53 -17.97 34.62
CA ALA A 484 -9.61 -17.90 33.62
C ALA A 484 -9.24 -16.93 32.51
N ASN A 485 -9.32 -17.40 31.25
CA ASN A 485 -9.15 -16.62 30.02
C ASN A 485 -7.85 -15.84 29.89
N TYR A 486 -6.80 -16.18 30.66
CA TYR A 486 -5.49 -15.59 30.43
C TYR A 486 -4.88 -16.12 29.13
N LYS A 487 -4.41 -15.22 28.29
CA LYS A 487 -3.73 -15.55 27.03
C LYS A 487 -2.43 -14.78 26.92
N PRO A 488 -1.28 -15.45 26.98
CA PRO A 488 -0.05 -14.84 26.52
C PRO A 488 -0.14 -14.61 25.01
N LEU A 489 0.44 -13.52 24.52
CA LEU A 489 0.41 -13.11 23.11
C LEU A 489 1.84 -13.08 22.53
N PRO A 490 2.60 -14.18 22.58
CA PRO A 490 3.88 -14.25 21.88
C PRO A 490 3.62 -14.52 20.40
N ASP A 491 4.25 -13.74 19.53
CA ASP A 491 4.26 -13.96 18.10
C ASP A 491 5.57 -13.42 17.53
N GLY A 492 6.05 -14.00 16.44
CA GLY A 492 7.25 -13.49 15.82
C GLY A 492 7.70 -14.28 14.61
N TYR A 493 8.53 -13.64 13.82
CA TYR A 493 9.21 -14.27 12.69
C TYR A 493 10.47 -13.51 12.33
N ASP A 494 11.30 -14.19 11.55
CA ASP A 494 12.52 -13.69 10.97
C ASP A 494 12.64 -14.21 9.54
N ASP A 495 12.64 -13.31 8.54
CA ASP A 495 12.70 -13.65 7.13
C ASP A 495 13.88 -12.96 6.48
N GLU A 496 14.55 -13.66 5.57
CA GLU A 496 15.63 -13.11 4.77
C GLU A 496 15.46 -13.47 3.29
N VAL A 497 15.72 -12.49 2.43
CA VAL A 497 15.77 -12.67 0.96
C VAL A 497 17.08 -12.11 0.44
N GLN A 498 17.89 -12.97 -0.16
CA GLN A 498 19.10 -12.60 -0.89
C GLN A 498 18.80 -12.61 -2.38
N SER A 499 19.38 -11.67 -3.13
CA SER A 499 19.04 -11.53 -4.54
C SER A 499 20.22 -11.08 -5.39
N ILE A 500 20.24 -11.57 -6.62
CA ILE A 500 21.08 -11.05 -7.69
C ILE A 500 20.18 -10.65 -8.85
N PHE A 501 20.39 -9.47 -9.42
CA PHE A 501 19.58 -8.96 -10.51
C PHE A 501 20.41 -8.26 -11.58
N ALA A 502 19.88 -8.28 -12.79
CA ALA A 502 20.42 -7.53 -13.91
C ALA A 502 19.29 -6.95 -14.77
N ASN A 503 19.49 -5.74 -15.26
CA ASN A 503 18.65 -5.11 -16.26
C ASN A 503 19.54 -4.54 -17.36
N VAL A 504 19.28 -4.92 -18.59
CA VAL A 504 20.02 -4.49 -19.79
C VAL A 504 19.03 -3.80 -20.72
N GLU A 505 19.30 -2.56 -21.07
CA GLU A 505 18.58 -1.81 -22.08
C GLU A 505 19.52 -1.44 -23.23
N LEU A 506 19.16 -1.88 -24.41
CA LEU A 506 19.88 -1.57 -25.64
C LEU A 506 19.00 -0.67 -26.51
N GLY A 507 19.42 0.57 -26.70
CA GLY A 507 18.77 1.54 -27.60
C GLY A 507 19.50 1.61 -28.94
N TRP A 508 18.76 1.65 -30.04
CA TRP A 508 19.26 1.87 -31.38
C TRP A 508 18.69 3.14 -31.99
N ARG A 509 19.56 4.12 -32.31
CA ARG A 509 19.22 5.42 -32.92
C ARG A 509 18.09 6.21 -32.26
N SER A 510 17.85 5.98 -30.95
CA SER A 510 16.66 6.49 -30.24
C SER A 510 15.30 6.05 -30.84
N GLN A 511 15.32 5.10 -31.76
CA GLN A 511 14.15 4.57 -32.48
C GLN A 511 13.60 3.29 -31.86
N LEU A 512 14.51 2.38 -31.47
CA LEU A 512 14.17 1.05 -30.96
C LEU A 512 14.91 0.77 -29.67
N TYR A 513 14.20 0.24 -28.67
CA TYR A 513 14.77 -0.12 -27.37
C TYR A 513 14.39 -1.55 -27.00
N LEU A 514 15.38 -2.38 -26.73
CA LEU A 514 15.21 -3.73 -26.19
C LEU A 514 15.59 -3.70 -24.70
N THR A 515 14.69 -4.17 -23.83
CA THR A 515 14.95 -4.31 -22.40
C THR A 515 14.89 -5.76 -21.99
N LEU A 516 15.96 -6.25 -21.37
CA LEU A 516 16.06 -7.60 -20.78
C LEU A 516 16.26 -7.44 -19.28
N THR A 517 15.44 -8.13 -18.48
CA THR A 517 15.57 -8.12 -17.01
C THR A 517 15.59 -9.54 -16.49
N GLY A 518 16.49 -9.81 -15.56
CA GLY A 518 16.56 -11.07 -14.85
C GLY A 518 16.86 -10.82 -13.38
N ARG A 519 16.19 -11.58 -12.51
CA ARG A 519 16.45 -11.58 -11.06
C ARG A 519 16.33 -13.00 -10.54
N ASN A 520 17.22 -13.38 -9.62
CA ASN A 520 17.12 -14.61 -8.85
C ASN A 520 17.08 -14.29 -7.37
N ASP A 521 16.09 -14.86 -6.66
CA ASP A 521 15.90 -14.69 -5.22
C ASP A 521 16.10 -16.02 -4.50
N TRP A 522 16.87 -15.99 -3.43
CA TRP A 522 16.97 -17.01 -2.38
C TRP A 522 16.19 -16.50 -1.17
N ASP A 523 15.05 -17.12 -0.89
CA ASP A 523 14.12 -16.70 0.16
C ASP A 523 14.14 -17.74 1.28
N SER A 524 14.33 -17.31 2.53
CA SER A 524 14.33 -18.20 3.71
C SER A 524 13.07 -19.05 3.84
N LYS A 525 11.93 -18.59 3.31
CA LYS A 525 10.68 -19.36 3.27
C LYS A 525 10.74 -20.61 2.39
N LEU A 526 11.75 -20.72 1.53
CA LEU A 526 12.02 -21.92 0.72
C LEU A 526 12.80 -22.99 1.48
N ALA A 527 13.25 -22.72 2.69
CA ALA A 527 13.94 -23.68 3.51
C ALA A 527 13.13 -24.98 3.63
N PHE A 528 13.83 -26.13 3.55
CA PHE A 528 13.25 -27.49 3.54
C PHE A 528 12.35 -27.79 2.34
N SER A 529 12.27 -26.95 1.32
CA SER A 529 11.66 -27.29 0.03
C SER A 529 12.68 -27.79 -0.98
N ASN A 530 12.19 -28.47 -2.03
CA ASN A 530 13.03 -28.95 -3.14
C ASN A 530 13.54 -27.83 -4.06
N GLN A 531 13.16 -26.56 -3.76
CA GLN A 531 13.59 -25.37 -4.52
C GLN A 531 14.32 -24.41 -3.60
N SER A 532 15.58 -24.11 -3.89
CA SER A 532 16.38 -23.15 -3.12
C SER A 532 16.22 -21.70 -3.58
N SER A 533 15.75 -21.48 -4.81
CA SER A 533 15.60 -20.13 -5.38
C SER A 533 14.59 -20.09 -6.51
N TYR A 534 14.25 -18.90 -6.97
CA TYR A 534 13.46 -18.70 -8.17
C TYR A 534 13.97 -17.57 -9.04
N PHE A 535 13.83 -17.77 -10.37
CA PHE A 535 14.25 -16.82 -11.38
C PHE A 535 13.09 -16.12 -12.05
N TYR A 536 13.22 -14.79 -12.25
CA TYR A 536 12.23 -13.89 -12.83
C TYR A 536 12.76 -13.28 -14.13
N PRO A 537 12.41 -13.82 -15.31
CA PRO A 537 12.77 -13.20 -16.58
C PRO A 537 11.72 -12.18 -17.02
N SER A 538 12.19 -11.11 -17.68
CA SER A 538 11.34 -10.17 -18.41
C SER A 538 12.03 -9.72 -19.70
N VAL A 539 11.23 -9.57 -20.75
CA VAL A 539 11.67 -9.00 -22.03
C VAL A 539 10.69 -7.94 -22.46
N GLY A 540 11.20 -6.82 -22.94
CA GLY A 540 10.38 -5.71 -23.41
C GLY A 540 10.98 -5.04 -24.63
N LEU A 541 10.08 -4.54 -25.51
CA LEU A 541 10.44 -3.81 -26.70
C LEU A 541 9.67 -2.49 -26.75
N SER A 542 10.35 -1.42 -27.14
CA SER A 542 9.75 -0.11 -27.38
C SER A 542 10.22 0.45 -28.71
N ALA A 543 9.30 0.91 -29.55
CA ALA A 543 9.58 1.51 -30.85
C ALA A 543 8.96 2.91 -30.93
N VAL A 544 9.79 3.92 -31.19
CA VAL A 544 9.38 5.31 -31.35
C VAL A 544 9.11 5.57 -32.83
N LEU A 545 7.84 5.48 -33.23
CA LEU A 545 7.44 5.52 -34.64
C LEU A 545 7.72 6.89 -35.28
N THR A 546 7.65 7.98 -34.52
CA THR A 546 7.99 9.33 -34.99
C THR A 546 9.47 9.51 -35.32
N GLU A 547 10.36 8.72 -34.72
CA GLU A 547 11.78 8.69 -35.03
C GLU A 547 12.11 7.73 -36.19
N MET A 548 11.21 6.77 -36.48
CA MET A 548 11.41 5.76 -37.52
C MET A 548 10.80 6.21 -38.88
N PHE A 549 9.68 6.93 -38.83
CA PHE A 549 8.88 7.30 -39.99
C PHE A 549 8.48 8.76 -39.95
N THR A 550 8.35 9.37 -41.13
CA THR A 550 7.77 10.69 -41.27
C THR A 550 6.24 10.57 -41.17
N LEU A 551 5.69 10.93 -40.02
CA LEU A 551 4.25 10.90 -39.77
C LEU A 551 3.61 12.27 -40.08
N PRO A 552 2.26 12.32 -40.28
CA PRO A 552 1.54 13.59 -40.45
C PRO A 552 1.84 14.55 -39.29
N LYS A 553 2.00 15.84 -39.58
CA LYS A 553 2.36 16.92 -38.63
C LYS A 553 1.41 17.01 -37.42
N ILE A 554 0.18 16.50 -37.53
CA ILE A 554 -0.77 16.43 -36.41
C ILE A 554 -0.31 15.50 -35.29
N ILE A 555 0.51 14.49 -35.60
CA ILE A 555 1.07 13.52 -34.65
C ILE A 555 2.43 14.03 -34.22
N SER A 556 2.50 14.58 -33.03
CA SER A 556 3.73 15.11 -32.44
C SER A 556 4.64 14.01 -31.89
N TYR A 557 4.04 12.91 -31.44
CA TYR A 557 4.76 11.77 -30.89
C TYR A 557 3.94 10.49 -31.02
N ALA A 558 4.58 9.40 -31.43
CA ALA A 558 3.98 8.07 -31.50
C ALA A 558 4.96 6.98 -31.09
N LYS A 559 4.56 6.15 -30.12
CA LYS A 559 5.37 5.05 -29.60
C LYS A 559 4.49 3.81 -29.39
N VAL A 560 5.01 2.65 -29.79
CA VAL A 560 4.44 1.34 -29.49
C VAL A 560 5.38 0.61 -28.55
N ARG A 561 4.82 -0.07 -27.55
CA ARG A 561 5.59 -0.87 -26.61
C ARG A 561 4.94 -2.23 -26.38
N GLY A 562 5.75 -3.21 -26.01
CA GLY A 562 5.28 -4.53 -25.61
C GLY A 562 6.23 -5.19 -24.65
N SER A 563 5.71 -6.00 -23.72
CA SER A 563 6.54 -6.74 -22.77
C SER A 563 5.93 -8.09 -22.40
N TYR A 564 6.80 -9.02 -22.05
CA TYR A 564 6.44 -10.31 -21.46
C TYR A 564 7.26 -10.53 -20.20
N THR A 565 6.61 -10.93 -19.11
CA THR A 565 7.25 -11.11 -17.81
C THR A 565 6.70 -12.32 -17.08
N VAL A 566 7.57 -13.01 -16.39
CA VAL A 566 7.22 -14.07 -15.43
C VAL A 566 7.72 -13.63 -14.06
N VAL A 567 6.80 -13.54 -13.08
CA VAL A 567 7.12 -13.23 -11.67
C VAL A 567 6.67 -14.40 -10.82
N ALA A 568 7.45 -14.79 -9.84
CA ALA A 568 7.10 -15.80 -8.87
C ALA A 568 6.88 -15.17 -7.50
N SER A 569 5.99 -15.73 -6.67
CA SER A 569 5.77 -15.36 -5.28
C SER A 569 6.08 -16.54 -4.38
N SER A 570 6.77 -16.26 -3.27
CA SER A 570 7.01 -17.25 -2.22
C SER A 570 5.67 -17.73 -1.62
N PHE A 571 5.72 -18.86 -0.95
CA PHE A 571 4.61 -19.34 -0.12
C PHE A 571 4.73 -18.83 1.33
N ASP A 572 3.71 -19.11 2.15
CA ASP A 572 3.71 -18.69 3.55
C ASP A 572 4.80 -19.43 4.34
N ARG A 573 5.19 -18.84 5.47
CA ARG A 573 6.18 -19.43 6.38
C ARG A 573 5.73 -20.78 6.90
N TYR A 574 6.70 -21.65 7.21
CA TYR A 574 6.51 -22.92 7.90
C TYR A 574 5.62 -23.96 7.20
N LEU A 575 5.29 -23.78 5.91
CA LEU A 575 4.49 -24.76 5.16
C LEU A 575 5.28 -26.04 4.85
N THR A 576 6.60 -25.93 4.72
CA THR A 576 7.50 -27.07 4.46
C THR A 576 7.99 -27.74 5.73
N ASN A 577 8.01 -27.00 6.84
CA ASN A 577 8.47 -27.47 8.14
C ASN A 577 7.60 -26.83 9.25
N PRO A 578 6.33 -27.26 9.37
CA PRO A 578 5.46 -26.74 10.42
C PRO A 578 5.94 -27.14 11.79
N GLY A 579 6.06 -26.17 12.68
CA GLY A 579 6.40 -26.37 14.09
C GLY A 579 5.17 -26.75 14.92
N TYR A 580 5.42 -27.08 16.18
CA TYR A 580 4.36 -27.22 17.17
C TYR A 580 3.67 -25.86 17.38
N GLU A 581 2.35 -25.87 17.53
CA GLU A 581 1.55 -24.67 17.80
C GLU A 581 1.26 -24.59 19.30
N TYR A 582 1.59 -23.46 19.94
CA TYR A 582 1.22 -23.24 21.33
C TYR A 582 -0.24 -22.80 21.42
N ASN A 583 -1.06 -23.61 22.07
CA ASN A 583 -2.45 -23.26 22.37
C ASN A 583 -2.51 -22.44 23.67
N SER A 584 -2.72 -21.16 23.57
CA SER A 584 -2.78 -20.23 24.71
C SER A 584 -4.00 -20.42 25.63
N GLN A 585 -5.02 -21.16 25.20
CA GLN A 585 -6.21 -21.45 26.00
C GLN A 585 -5.99 -22.68 26.90
N THR A 586 -5.36 -23.69 26.34
CA THR A 586 -5.09 -24.95 27.07
C THR A 586 -3.69 -25.00 27.70
N HIS A 587 -2.85 -23.99 27.44
CA HIS A 587 -1.45 -23.88 27.83
C HIS A 587 -0.59 -25.09 27.42
N ASN A 588 -0.96 -25.74 26.31
CA ASN A 588 -0.28 -26.90 25.79
C ASN A 588 0.26 -26.68 24.38
N TRP A 589 1.30 -27.41 24.03
CA TRP A 589 1.78 -27.49 22.67
C TRP A 589 0.95 -28.53 21.90
N ALA A 590 0.42 -28.10 20.75
CA ALA A 590 -0.33 -28.94 19.83
C ALA A 590 0.55 -29.36 18.65
N ASN A 591 0.29 -30.55 18.12
CA ASN A 591 0.90 -30.99 16.87
C ASN A 591 0.49 -30.07 15.71
N PRO A 592 1.33 -29.90 14.67
CA PRO A 592 0.96 -29.19 13.48
C PRO A 592 -0.35 -29.75 12.89
N THR A 593 -1.28 -28.86 12.56
CA THR A 593 -2.57 -29.26 11.99
C THR A 593 -2.52 -29.39 10.47
N VAL A 594 -1.48 -28.88 9.83
CA VAL A 594 -1.26 -28.92 8.38
C VAL A 594 -0.21 -29.94 8.03
N TYR A 595 -0.53 -30.84 7.09
CA TYR A 595 0.42 -31.82 6.55
C TYR A 595 1.58 -31.11 5.85
N PRO A 596 2.84 -31.36 6.25
CA PRO A 596 4.02 -30.71 5.64
C PRO A 596 4.24 -31.22 4.21
N MET A 597 4.65 -30.30 3.33
CA MET A 597 4.98 -30.63 1.95
C MET A 597 6.35 -30.06 1.57
N ASP A 598 7.20 -30.87 0.99
CA ASP A 598 8.55 -30.51 0.54
C ASP A 598 8.61 -30.10 -0.95
N ASN A 599 7.63 -30.52 -1.75
CA ASN A 599 7.61 -30.29 -3.21
C ASN A 599 6.81 -29.05 -3.62
N LEU A 600 6.65 -28.07 -2.71
CA LEU A 600 5.96 -26.82 -2.98
C LEU A 600 6.66 -26.01 -4.08
N LYS A 601 5.85 -25.51 -5.02
CA LYS A 601 6.32 -24.63 -6.11
C LYS A 601 5.87 -23.20 -5.85
N PRO A 602 6.69 -22.21 -6.16
CA PRO A 602 6.26 -20.82 -6.06
C PRO A 602 5.05 -20.53 -6.97
N GLU A 603 4.16 -19.68 -6.50
CA GLU A 603 3.07 -19.15 -7.30
C GLU A 603 3.66 -18.29 -8.43
N LYS A 604 3.25 -18.53 -9.69
CA LYS A 604 3.82 -17.85 -10.86
C LYS A 604 2.78 -17.02 -11.60
N THR A 605 3.07 -15.75 -11.78
CA THR A 605 2.29 -14.83 -12.63
C THR A 605 3.02 -14.63 -13.96
N LYS A 606 2.39 -15.07 -15.06
CA LYS A 606 2.84 -14.83 -16.43
C LYS A 606 2.00 -13.70 -17.01
N SER A 607 2.64 -12.65 -17.49
CA SER A 607 1.95 -11.47 -18.01
C SER A 607 2.56 -11.00 -19.30
N TRP A 608 1.71 -10.51 -20.21
CA TRP A 608 2.13 -9.74 -21.36
C TRP A 608 1.28 -8.48 -21.50
N GLU A 609 1.85 -7.44 -22.07
CA GLU A 609 1.17 -6.19 -22.35
C GLU A 609 1.63 -5.59 -23.68
N ILE A 610 0.71 -4.87 -24.32
CA ILE A 610 0.98 -4.04 -25.50
C ILE A 610 0.41 -2.66 -25.21
N GLY A 611 1.18 -1.62 -25.49
CA GLY A 611 0.79 -0.24 -25.26
C GLY A 611 1.11 0.67 -26.41
N LEU A 612 0.32 1.74 -26.50
CA LEU A 612 0.44 2.80 -27.51
C LEU A 612 0.43 4.15 -26.78
N ASN A 613 1.44 4.98 -27.05
CA ASN A 613 1.49 6.35 -26.59
C ASN A 613 1.44 7.28 -27.80
N LEU A 614 0.48 8.20 -27.81
CA LEU A 614 0.32 9.20 -28.85
C LEU A 614 0.23 10.60 -28.26
N LYS A 615 0.88 11.59 -28.93
CA LYS A 615 0.68 13.00 -28.64
C LYS A 615 0.32 13.71 -29.95
N PHE A 616 -0.69 14.59 -29.89
CA PHE A 616 -1.23 15.30 -31.05
C PHE A 616 -1.16 16.82 -30.85
N TRP A 617 -1.25 17.57 -31.96
CA TRP A 617 -1.33 19.03 -31.97
C TRP A 617 -0.28 19.68 -31.05
N GLU A 618 1.00 19.50 -31.38
CA GLU A 618 2.10 20.09 -30.61
C GLU A 618 2.07 19.69 -29.11
N ASN A 619 1.77 18.42 -28.85
CA ASN A 619 1.65 17.82 -27.52
C ASN A 619 0.48 18.31 -26.63
N ARG A 620 -0.48 19.07 -27.21
CA ARG A 620 -1.67 19.51 -26.46
C ARG A 620 -2.56 18.34 -26.04
N PHE A 621 -2.68 17.34 -26.88
CA PHE A 621 -3.44 16.12 -26.61
C PHE A 621 -2.51 14.92 -26.42
N ASN A 622 -2.69 14.17 -25.35
CA ASN A 622 -1.96 12.93 -25.12
C ASN A 622 -2.92 11.76 -24.88
N LEU A 623 -2.55 10.59 -25.39
CA LEU A 623 -3.23 9.31 -25.20
C LEU A 623 -2.20 8.25 -24.81
N ASP A 624 -2.43 7.59 -23.68
CA ASP A 624 -1.78 6.32 -23.33
C ASP A 624 -2.84 5.22 -23.29
N ALA A 625 -2.67 4.20 -24.12
CA ALA A 625 -3.55 3.05 -24.18
C ALA A 625 -2.74 1.77 -23.96
N THR A 626 -3.18 0.91 -23.05
CA THR A 626 -2.52 -0.36 -22.75
C THR A 626 -3.55 -1.48 -22.69
N TYR A 627 -3.28 -2.58 -23.40
CA TYR A 627 -3.98 -3.85 -23.26
C TYR A 627 -3.05 -4.85 -22.58
N TYR A 628 -3.57 -5.59 -21.60
CA TYR A 628 -2.78 -6.56 -20.85
C TYR A 628 -3.56 -7.85 -20.59
N ARG A 629 -2.81 -8.93 -20.38
CA ARG A 629 -3.32 -10.20 -19.88
C ARG A 629 -2.29 -10.85 -18.97
N SER A 630 -2.74 -11.31 -17.81
CA SER A 630 -1.94 -12.03 -16.84
C SER A 630 -2.64 -13.29 -16.36
N ASN A 631 -1.86 -14.33 -16.10
CA ASN A 631 -2.32 -15.60 -15.55
C ASN A 631 -1.47 -15.95 -14.32
N THR A 632 -2.11 -16.16 -13.18
CA THR A 632 -1.45 -16.57 -11.94
C THR A 632 -1.72 -18.05 -11.69
N LEU A 633 -0.67 -18.85 -11.61
CA LEU A 633 -0.67 -20.31 -11.56
C LEU A 633 -0.06 -20.81 -10.25
N ASN A 634 -0.32 -22.05 -9.88
CA ASN A 634 0.21 -22.73 -8.69
C ASN A 634 -0.19 -22.04 -7.39
N GLN A 635 -1.44 -21.60 -7.27
CA GLN A 635 -1.92 -21.01 -6.03
C GLN A 635 -2.00 -22.08 -4.93
N THR A 636 -1.70 -21.69 -3.70
CA THR A 636 -1.63 -22.59 -2.56
C THR A 636 -2.96 -22.55 -1.80
N PHE A 637 -3.62 -23.69 -1.67
CA PHE A 637 -4.85 -23.87 -0.91
C PHE A 637 -4.63 -24.85 0.24
N LYS A 638 -5.25 -24.58 1.39
CA LYS A 638 -5.37 -25.53 2.49
C LYS A 638 -6.72 -26.22 2.36
N VAL A 639 -6.71 -27.53 2.14
CA VAL A 639 -7.90 -28.36 2.01
C VAL A 639 -8.04 -29.26 3.24
N ASP A 640 -9.27 -29.47 3.70
CA ASP A 640 -9.53 -30.37 4.83
C ASP A 640 -9.30 -31.83 4.43
N ILE A 641 -8.66 -32.58 5.33
CA ILE A 641 -8.38 -34.00 5.19
C ILE A 641 -8.89 -34.75 6.43
N PRO A 642 -9.16 -36.07 6.32
CA PRO A 642 -9.61 -36.86 7.46
C PRO A 642 -8.59 -36.79 8.61
N SER A 643 -9.07 -36.47 9.83
CA SER A 643 -8.23 -36.37 11.03
C SER A 643 -7.54 -37.70 11.40
N SER A 644 -7.97 -38.82 10.86
CA SER A 644 -7.32 -40.13 10.97
C SER A 644 -5.90 -40.15 10.39
N SER A 645 -5.56 -39.19 9.52
CA SER A 645 -4.22 -38.99 9.00
C SER A 645 -3.24 -38.36 10.01
N GLY A 646 -3.72 -37.94 11.18
CA GLY A 646 -2.95 -37.15 12.14
C GLY A 646 -2.91 -35.67 11.85
N TYR A 647 -3.49 -35.19 10.76
CA TYR A 647 -3.57 -33.80 10.35
C TYR A 647 -5.01 -33.43 9.99
N ASN A 648 -5.34 -32.16 10.04
CA ASN A 648 -6.66 -31.64 9.68
C ASN A 648 -6.70 -31.05 8.27
N LYS A 649 -5.55 -30.61 7.77
CA LYS A 649 -5.43 -29.94 6.46
C LYS A 649 -4.22 -30.44 5.69
N ALA A 650 -4.35 -30.47 4.37
CA ALA A 650 -3.24 -30.64 3.44
C ALA A 650 -3.12 -29.44 2.49
N ILE A 651 -1.94 -29.26 1.95
CA ILE A 651 -1.68 -28.19 0.98
C ILE A 651 -1.85 -28.73 -0.42
N VAL A 652 -2.63 -28.03 -1.23
CA VAL A 652 -2.80 -28.32 -2.65
C VAL A 652 -2.39 -27.09 -3.45
N GLN A 653 -1.48 -27.29 -4.41
CA GLN A 653 -1.04 -26.24 -5.33
C GLN A 653 -1.70 -26.40 -6.68
N THR A 654 -2.64 -25.54 -6.98
CA THR A 654 -3.42 -25.56 -8.20
C THR A 654 -3.90 -24.14 -8.52
N GLY A 655 -4.87 -24.06 -9.41
CA GLY A 655 -5.51 -22.80 -9.74
C GLY A 655 -4.85 -22.07 -10.91
N ASN A 656 -5.70 -21.32 -11.60
CA ASN A 656 -5.32 -20.39 -12.65
C ASN A 656 -6.28 -19.21 -12.59
N VAL A 657 -5.81 -18.08 -12.09
CA VAL A 657 -6.57 -16.83 -12.09
C VAL A 657 -6.07 -15.96 -13.23
N GLN A 658 -6.99 -15.58 -14.11
CA GLN A 658 -6.71 -14.72 -15.25
C GLN A 658 -7.26 -13.32 -15.01
N ASN A 659 -6.43 -12.31 -15.25
CA ASN A 659 -6.81 -10.91 -15.39
C ASN A 659 -6.48 -10.45 -16.79
N GLN A 660 -7.42 -9.75 -17.44
CA GLN A 660 -7.19 -9.10 -18.73
C GLN A 660 -7.97 -7.80 -18.78
N GLY A 661 -7.41 -6.79 -19.46
CA GLY A 661 -8.07 -5.51 -19.45
C GLY A 661 -7.44 -4.45 -20.33
N ILE A 662 -8.09 -3.29 -20.32
CA ILE A 662 -7.68 -2.10 -21.05
C ILE A 662 -7.52 -0.96 -20.07
N GLU A 663 -6.42 -0.24 -20.18
CA GLU A 663 -6.12 1.00 -19.46
C GLU A 663 -6.01 2.13 -20.49
N LEU A 664 -6.75 3.24 -20.26
CA LEU A 664 -6.66 4.44 -21.07
C LEU A 664 -6.40 5.64 -20.16
N ALA A 665 -5.44 6.46 -20.53
CA ALA A 665 -5.21 7.77 -19.93
C ALA A 665 -5.23 8.82 -21.06
N LEU A 666 -6.08 9.82 -20.90
CA LEU A 666 -6.24 10.94 -21.83
C LEU A 666 -5.84 12.21 -21.10
N GLY A 667 -5.07 13.06 -21.74
CA GLY A 667 -4.72 14.38 -21.23
C GLY A 667 -4.91 15.43 -22.32
N PHE A 668 -5.37 16.60 -21.91
CA PHE A 668 -5.41 17.79 -22.75
C PHE A 668 -4.82 18.96 -21.96
N THR A 669 -3.91 19.70 -22.56
CA THR A 669 -3.34 20.92 -21.96
C THR A 669 -3.19 21.96 -23.06
N ASP A 670 -3.72 23.16 -22.81
CA ASP A 670 -3.55 24.31 -23.69
C ASP A 670 -3.46 25.60 -22.89
N GLU A 671 -2.92 26.64 -23.51
CA GLU A 671 -2.75 27.97 -22.91
C GLU A 671 -3.24 29.05 -23.88
N TRP A 672 -4.20 29.91 -23.44
CA TRP A 672 -4.77 31.00 -24.21
C TRP A 672 -4.70 32.31 -23.39
N ALA A 673 -4.07 33.29 -23.94
CA ALA A 673 -4.04 34.65 -23.35
C ALA A 673 -3.68 34.67 -21.84
N GLY A 674 -2.76 33.80 -21.39
CA GLY A 674 -2.36 33.67 -20.01
C GLY A 674 -3.28 32.76 -19.15
N PHE A 675 -4.32 32.19 -19.73
CA PHE A 675 -5.15 31.17 -19.08
C PHE A 675 -4.69 29.76 -19.51
N ARG A 676 -4.24 28.95 -18.56
CA ARG A 676 -3.83 27.57 -18.78
C ARG A 676 -4.94 26.61 -18.37
N TRP A 677 -5.37 25.76 -19.30
CA TRP A 677 -6.31 24.68 -19.05
C TRP A 677 -5.63 23.32 -19.13
N ALA A 678 -5.85 22.48 -18.14
CA ALA A 678 -5.38 21.09 -18.14
C ALA A 678 -6.52 20.16 -17.71
N SER A 679 -6.79 19.14 -18.51
CA SER A 679 -7.80 18.10 -18.25
C SER A 679 -7.19 16.73 -18.38
N ASN A 680 -7.51 15.83 -17.46
CA ASN A 680 -7.10 14.44 -17.50
C ASN A 680 -8.31 13.54 -17.29
N ALA A 681 -8.37 12.44 -18.05
CA ALA A 681 -9.38 11.40 -17.89
C ALA A 681 -8.70 10.03 -17.89
N THR A 682 -9.13 9.15 -17.01
CA THR A 682 -8.65 7.78 -16.96
C THR A 682 -9.83 6.81 -17.08
N PHE A 683 -9.61 5.74 -17.85
CA PHE A 683 -10.56 4.64 -17.97
C PHE A 683 -9.85 3.32 -17.75
N THR A 684 -10.46 2.43 -16.95
CA THR A 684 -9.93 1.11 -16.66
C THR A 684 -11.03 0.08 -16.76
N LEU A 685 -10.79 -0.96 -17.54
CA LEU A 685 -11.60 -2.15 -17.60
C LEU A 685 -10.72 -3.34 -17.23
N ASN A 686 -11.07 -4.06 -16.17
CA ASN A 686 -10.44 -5.33 -15.82
C ASN A 686 -11.48 -6.44 -15.75
N ARG A 687 -11.19 -7.58 -16.36
CA ARG A 687 -11.97 -8.82 -16.27
C ARG A 687 -11.14 -9.87 -15.55
N ASN A 688 -11.55 -10.18 -14.32
CA ASN A 688 -10.98 -11.25 -13.53
C ASN A 688 -11.78 -12.53 -13.75
N LYS A 689 -11.10 -13.66 -13.96
CA LYS A 689 -11.74 -14.96 -14.11
C LYS A 689 -10.87 -16.06 -13.51
N VAL A 690 -11.44 -16.84 -12.63
CA VAL A 690 -10.84 -18.12 -12.19
C VAL A 690 -11.05 -19.13 -13.31
N LYS A 691 -9.97 -19.50 -14.01
CA LYS A 691 -9.99 -20.46 -15.12
C LYS A 691 -9.98 -21.90 -14.65
N ARG A 692 -9.31 -22.13 -13.53
CA ARG A 692 -9.18 -23.44 -12.89
C ARG A 692 -9.01 -23.21 -11.39
N LEU A 693 -9.77 -23.92 -10.58
CA LEU A 693 -9.64 -23.86 -9.13
C LEU A 693 -8.82 -25.04 -8.62
N ALA A 694 -9.36 -26.23 -8.71
CA ALA A 694 -8.67 -27.48 -8.41
C ALA A 694 -9.19 -28.54 -9.37
N GLY A 695 -8.38 -29.18 -10.13
CA GLY A 695 -8.79 -30.24 -11.02
C GLY A 695 -7.53 -30.96 -11.52
N GLY A 696 -7.50 -32.27 -11.44
CA GLY A 696 -6.33 -33.08 -11.78
C GLY A 696 -5.17 -32.90 -10.82
N SER A 697 -5.38 -32.37 -9.62
CA SER A 697 -4.41 -32.38 -8.52
C SER A 697 -4.62 -33.62 -7.67
N THR A 698 -3.54 -34.24 -7.21
CA THR A 698 -3.59 -35.42 -6.37
C THR A 698 -3.55 -35.00 -4.91
N ASN A 699 -4.37 -35.62 -4.07
CA ASN A 699 -4.24 -35.47 -2.62
C ASN A 699 -2.87 -35.99 -2.19
N PRO A 700 -2.02 -35.18 -1.58
CA PRO A 700 -0.66 -35.58 -1.26
C PRO A 700 -0.58 -36.68 -0.18
N VAL A 701 -1.67 -36.89 0.58
CA VAL A 701 -1.74 -37.90 1.65
C VAL A 701 -2.33 -39.21 1.16
N THR A 702 -3.45 -39.15 0.40
CA THR A 702 -4.18 -40.35 -0.04
C THR A 702 -3.79 -40.83 -1.44
N GLY A 703 -3.11 -40.00 -2.24
CA GLY A 703 -2.80 -40.28 -3.64
C GLY A 703 -4.00 -40.17 -4.59
N GLU A 704 -5.20 -39.89 -4.07
CA GLU A 704 -6.43 -39.81 -4.87
C GLU A 704 -6.50 -38.50 -5.65
N LEU A 705 -7.13 -38.55 -6.83
CA LEU A 705 -7.38 -37.39 -7.64
C LEU A 705 -8.41 -36.49 -6.94
N ILE A 706 -8.02 -35.23 -6.65
CA ILE A 706 -8.96 -34.23 -6.16
C ILE A 706 -9.76 -33.71 -7.36
N ASP A 707 -10.94 -34.29 -7.56
CA ASP A 707 -11.91 -33.82 -8.53
C ASP A 707 -12.89 -32.90 -7.82
N MET A 708 -12.59 -31.59 -7.82
CA MET A 708 -13.60 -30.63 -7.39
C MET A 708 -14.56 -30.44 -8.56
N PRO A 709 -15.85 -30.79 -8.41
CA PRO A 709 -16.84 -30.52 -9.43
C PRO A 709 -16.80 -29.03 -9.80
N ASN A 710 -16.99 -28.74 -11.08
CA ASN A 710 -17.04 -27.38 -11.61
C ASN A 710 -17.97 -26.53 -10.78
N MET A 711 -17.45 -25.82 -9.80
CA MET A 711 -18.21 -24.76 -9.18
C MET A 711 -18.40 -23.66 -10.24
N PRO A 712 -19.63 -23.28 -10.56
CA PRO A 712 -19.86 -22.15 -11.44
C PRO A 712 -19.32 -20.91 -10.73
N VAL A 713 -18.11 -20.52 -11.07
CA VAL A 713 -17.53 -19.27 -10.60
C VAL A 713 -18.08 -18.16 -11.49
N GLY A 714 -19.30 -17.80 -11.24
CA GLY A 714 -19.92 -16.59 -11.74
C GLY A 714 -20.02 -15.58 -10.61
N TRP A 715 -18.97 -14.82 -10.39
CA TRP A 715 -19.00 -13.60 -9.60
C TRP A 715 -18.24 -12.53 -10.35
#